data_f1cfa1a43fdf1dc3c68b6aff777c90b8
#
_entry.id   f1cfa1a43fdf1dc3c68b6aff777c90b8
#
_cell.length_a   1.000
_cell.length_b   1.000
_cell.length_c   1.000
_cell.angle_alpha   90.00
_cell.angle_beta   90.00
_cell.angle_gamma   90.00
#
_symmetry.space_group_name_H-M   'P 1'
#
loop_
_entity.id
_entity.type
_entity.pdbx_description
1 polymer ?
#
loop_
_entity_poly.entity_id
_entity_poly.type
_entity_poly.pdbx_seq_one_letter_code
_entity_poly.pdbx_strand_id
1 'polypeptide(L)'
;MISVEQLKVEFGVKPLFSGACFVVNDRDRIALVGKNGAGKSTLLKILCGLQKPTEGVVAVPNDTTIGYLPQVMILQDDTTVRDEARKAFDNVTELSRKVDQLNQQLAERTDYESEEYAALVEKFTSEHERLLMMGAENCEAELERTLAGLGFRREDLERPTSEFSGGWRMRIELAKILLKKPDVLLLDEPTNHLDIESIQWLEQFLSTQAKAVVMVSHDRAFINNVTNRTLEISCGKIIDYKVKYDEYVKLRAERREQQIRAYENQQKERADIKDFVERFRYKPTKAVQVQSRLKQLEKIVPIEIDEVDNSALHLKFPPCLRSGDFPIICDEVRKDYGSHTVFDHVNMTIKRGEKVAFVGRNGEGKSTLVKCIMNEIPFTGNLKIGHNVQIGYFAQNQAQLLDESLSVFETIDNVARGEIRLRINDILGAFMFGGEASEKKVKVLSGGERSRLAMIRLLLEPVNLLILDEPTNHLDMPSKDVLKEAIKAFDGTAIIVSHDREFLDGLVTKVYEFGGGKVREHIGGIYDYLRTCAASGVEAFSVKTESAKETEKEETKENANKISYAERKERQKQINKAEKAVKESERKIEQMEKRLKELDAILCKPENASNMEIITEYTSTKRALDEEVERWEEASMALEEMK
;
A
#
# COMPACT_ATOMS: atom_id res chain seq x y z
N MET A 1 6.92 -23.89 -5.90
CA MET A 1 8.03 -23.45 -5.00
C MET A 1 9.16 -22.89 -5.85
N ILE A 2 9.57 -21.61 -5.68
CA ILE A 2 10.68 -20.99 -6.43
C ILE A 2 11.86 -20.81 -5.47
N SER A 3 13.06 -21.32 -5.82
CA SER A 3 14.29 -21.14 -5.04
C SER A 3 15.20 -20.12 -5.72
N VAL A 4 15.70 -19.18 -4.96
CA VAL A 4 16.65 -18.15 -5.39
C VAL A 4 17.94 -18.32 -4.61
N GLU A 5 19.07 -18.54 -5.31
CA GLU A 5 20.35 -18.80 -4.70
C GLU A 5 21.42 -17.85 -5.22
N GLN A 6 22.10 -17.15 -4.29
CA GLN A 6 23.23 -16.26 -4.54
C GLN A 6 22.99 -15.25 -5.68
N LEU A 7 21.74 -14.73 -5.76
CA LEU A 7 21.34 -13.85 -6.85
C LEU A 7 22.08 -12.50 -6.75
N LYS A 8 22.71 -12.10 -7.87
CA LYS A 8 23.38 -10.81 -8.04
C LYS A 8 22.90 -10.14 -9.32
N VAL A 9 22.63 -8.84 -9.23
CA VAL A 9 22.20 -8.01 -10.36
C VAL A 9 22.97 -6.71 -10.38
N GLU A 10 23.61 -6.43 -11.50
CA GLU A 10 24.41 -5.23 -11.72
C GLU A 10 23.92 -4.48 -12.97
N PHE A 11 23.83 -3.14 -12.84
CA PHE A 11 23.65 -2.22 -13.95
C PHE A 11 24.78 -1.19 -13.90
N GLY A 12 25.74 -1.33 -14.79
CA GLY A 12 26.95 -0.48 -14.80
C GLY A 12 27.90 -0.80 -13.66
N VAL A 13 28.31 0.21 -12.88
CA VAL A 13 29.38 0.09 -11.88
C VAL A 13 28.88 -0.34 -10.49
N LYS A 14 27.60 -0.14 -10.19
CA LYS A 14 27.05 -0.47 -8.86
C LYS A 14 26.07 -1.63 -8.94
N PRO A 15 26.22 -2.67 -8.07
CA PRO A 15 25.23 -3.72 -7.97
C PRO A 15 23.93 -3.17 -7.36
N LEU A 16 22.79 -3.58 -7.91
CA LEU A 16 21.48 -3.32 -7.29
C LEU A 16 21.33 -4.13 -6.01
N PHE A 17 21.66 -5.40 -6.09
CA PHE A 17 21.74 -6.31 -4.94
C PHE A 17 22.67 -7.50 -5.24
N SER A 18 23.21 -8.09 -4.18
CA SER A 18 24.15 -9.22 -4.28
C SER A 18 23.91 -10.24 -3.17
N GLY A 19 24.14 -11.54 -3.51
CA GLY A 19 24.06 -12.64 -2.56
C GLY A 19 22.65 -12.88 -2.01
N ALA A 20 21.60 -12.59 -2.78
CA ALA A 20 20.23 -12.81 -2.36
C ALA A 20 19.88 -14.31 -2.37
N CYS A 21 19.39 -14.80 -1.22
CA CYS A 21 18.93 -16.17 -1.05
C CYS A 21 17.58 -16.17 -0.35
N PHE A 22 16.55 -16.67 -1.02
CA PHE A 22 15.21 -16.86 -0.44
C PHE A 22 14.43 -17.90 -1.24
N VAL A 23 13.36 -18.38 -0.64
CA VAL A 23 12.46 -19.36 -1.27
C VAL A 23 11.04 -18.85 -1.19
N VAL A 24 10.29 -18.97 -2.29
CA VAL A 24 8.85 -18.70 -2.35
C VAL A 24 8.14 -20.04 -2.26
N ASN A 25 7.41 -20.29 -1.20
CA ASN A 25 6.65 -21.51 -0.98
C ASN A 25 5.19 -21.34 -1.44
N ASP A 26 4.48 -22.46 -1.54
CA ASP A 26 3.04 -22.45 -1.76
C ASP A 26 2.35 -21.74 -0.58
N ARG A 27 1.38 -20.88 -0.90
CA ARG A 27 0.67 -19.99 0.04
C ARG A 27 1.50 -18.87 0.67
N ASP A 28 2.75 -18.65 0.27
CA ASP A 28 3.49 -17.46 0.66
C ASP A 28 2.88 -16.23 -0.03
N ARG A 29 2.60 -15.20 0.75
CA ARG A 29 2.15 -13.88 0.28
C ARG A 29 3.18 -12.85 0.71
N ILE A 30 4.04 -12.51 -0.23
CA ILE A 30 5.27 -11.75 0.02
C ILE A 30 5.10 -10.31 -0.45
N ALA A 31 5.31 -9.36 0.45
CA ALA A 31 5.52 -7.96 0.10
C ALA A 31 6.99 -7.73 -0.26
N LEU A 32 7.26 -7.22 -1.44
CA LEU A 32 8.60 -6.79 -1.84
C LEU A 32 8.72 -5.28 -1.63
N VAL A 33 9.50 -4.86 -0.64
CA VAL A 33 9.65 -3.47 -0.23
C VAL A 33 11.08 -2.97 -0.44
N GLY A 34 11.24 -1.65 -0.60
CA GLY A 34 12.53 -1.01 -0.80
C GLY A 34 12.37 0.35 -1.47
N LYS A 35 13.44 1.16 -1.47
CA LYS A 35 13.46 2.48 -2.13
C LYS A 35 13.17 2.37 -3.63
N ASN A 36 12.70 3.46 -4.24
CA ASN A 36 12.57 3.51 -5.70
C ASN A 36 13.96 3.37 -6.33
N GLY A 37 14.04 2.54 -7.39
CA GLY A 37 15.32 2.17 -8.01
C GLY A 37 16.12 1.07 -7.28
N ALA A 38 15.66 0.52 -6.17
CA ALA A 38 16.35 -0.58 -5.45
C ALA A 38 16.34 -1.92 -6.21
N GLY A 39 15.58 -2.03 -7.31
CA GLY A 39 15.52 -3.25 -8.14
C GLY A 39 14.31 -4.14 -7.90
N LYS A 40 13.21 -3.63 -7.29
CA LYS A 40 11.98 -4.38 -7.06
C LYS A 40 11.40 -5.00 -8.34
N SER A 41 11.09 -4.16 -9.34
CA SER A 41 10.58 -4.62 -10.64
C SER A 41 11.57 -5.50 -11.41
N THR A 42 12.88 -5.26 -11.23
CA THR A 42 13.93 -6.10 -11.82
C THR A 42 13.91 -7.50 -11.21
N LEU A 43 13.75 -7.59 -9.88
CA LEU A 43 13.63 -8.90 -9.21
C LEU A 43 12.39 -9.66 -9.70
N LEU A 44 11.22 -9.00 -9.84
CA LEU A 44 10.03 -9.64 -10.40
C LEU A 44 10.26 -10.15 -11.82
N LYS A 45 10.93 -9.36 -12.70
CA LYS A 45 11.28 -9.78 -14.07
C LYS A 45 12.22 -10.98 -14.10
N ILE A 46 13.15 -11.07 -13.15
CA ILE A 46 14.07 -12.22 -13.04
C ILE A 46 13.31 -13.46 -12.57
N LEU A 47 12.42 -13.33 -11.58
CA LEU A 47 11.60 -14.45 -11.09
C LEU A 47 10.69 -15.02 -12.17
N CYS A 48 10.17 -14.19 -13.07
CA CYS A 48 9.35 -14.68 -14.19
C CYS A 48 10.17 -15.07 -15.44
N GLY A 49 11.50 -15.00 -15.39
CA GLY A 49 12.39 -15.41 -16.49
C GLY A 49 12.52 -14.41 -17.64
N LEU A 50 11.93 -13.21 -17.54
CA LEU A 50 12.03 -12.16 -18.57
C LEU A 50 13.42 -11.49 -18.59
N GLN A 51 14.16 -11.56 -17.51
CA GLN A 51 15.49 -11.01 -17.38
C GLN A 51 16.43 -12.01 -16.71
N LYS A 52 17.65 -12.17 -17.27
CA LYS A 52 18.67 -13.03 -16.67
C LYS A 52 19.40 -12.27 -15.56
N PRO A 53 19.72 -12.92 -14.43
CA PRO A 53 20.60 -12.35 -13.43
C PRO A 53 22.05 -12.24 -13.93
N THR A 54 22.86 -11.40 -13.25
CA THR A 54 24.30 -11.31 -13.53
C THR A 54 25.03 -12.54 -12.99
N GLU A 55 24.71 -12.95 -11.77
CA GLU A 55 25.22 -14.16 -11.11
C GLU A 55 24.09 -14.79 -10.28
N GLY A 56 24.22 -16.09 -9.96
CA GLY A 56 23.24 -16.83 -9.19
C GLY A 56 22.22 -17.57 -10.05
N VAL A 57 21.34 -18.32 -9.40
CA VAL A 57 20.36 -19.19 -10.06
C VAL A 57 18.97 -18.98 -9.46
N VAL A 58 17.97 -18.93 -10.35
CA VAL A 58 16.55 -19.03 -9.96
C VAL A 58 16.04 -20.38 -10.45
N ALA A 59 15.75 -21.28 -9.52
CA ALA A 59 15.21 -22.59 -9.83
C ALA A 59 13.68 -22.55 -9.73
N VAL A 60 13.03 -22.77 -10.88
CA VAL A 60 11.57 -22.88 -10.99
C VAL A 60 11.27 -24.30 -11.46
N PRO A 61 10.44 -25.09 -10.77
CA PRO A 61 9.99 -26.40 -11.24
C PRO A 61 9.26 -26.28 -12.58
N ASN A 62 9.45 -27.26 -13.47
CA ASN A 62 8.89 -27.22 -14.83
C ASN A 62 7.35 -27.13 -14.87
N ASP A 63 6.67 -27.63 -13.83
CA ASP A 63 5.22 -27.66 -13.75
C ASP A 63 4.62 -26.39 -13.07
N THR A 64 5.46 -25.43 -12.68
CA THR A 64 5.01 -24.22 -11.98
C THR A 64 4.63 -23.12 -12.97
N THR A 65 3.39 -22.70 -12.93
CA THR A 65 2.88 -21.59 -13.75
C THR A 65 3.07 -20.26 -13.05
N ILE A 66 3.65 -19.28 -13.76
CA ILE A 66 3.89 -17.93 -13.23
C ILE A 66 3.05 -16.92 -14.01
N GLY A 67 2.26 -16.11 -13.28
CA GLY A 67 1.55 -14.94 -13.80
C GLY A 67 2.30 -13.66 -13.42
N TYR A 68 2.63 -12.82 -14.38
CA TYR A 68 3.32 -11.55 -14.13
C TYR A 68 2.53 -10.36 -14.63
N LEU A 69 2.27 -9.40 -13.75
CA LEU A 69 1.68 -8.10 -14.08
C LEU A 69 2.79 -7.03 -14.05
N PRO A 70 3.24 -6.50 -15.20
CA PRO A 70 4.20 -5.41 -15.25
C PRO A 70 3.54 -4.05 -15.01
N GLN A 71 4.33 -3.06 -14.62
CA GLN A 71 3.87 -1.70 -14.36
C GLN A 71 3.33 -0.98 -15.61
N VAL A 72 3.82 -1.31 -16.80
CA VAL A 72 3.39 -0.73 -18.09
C VAL A 72 3.07 -1.85 -19.08
N MET A 73 1.93 -1.75 -19.73
CA MET A 73 1.47 -2.74 -20.69
C MET A 73 1.15 -2.15 -22.05
N ILE A 74 1.30 -2.98 -23.09
CA ILE A 74 0.89 -2.71 -24.46
C ILE A 74 -0.17 -3.76 -24.83
N LEU A 75 -1.43 -3.35 -24.95
CA LEU A 75 -2.52 -4.18 -25.42
C LEU A 75 -2.69 -4.07 -26.93
N GLN A 76 -3.18 -5.13 -27.55
CA GLN A 76 -3.70 -5.09 -28.91
C GLN A 76 -5.12 -4.51 -28.88
N ASP A 77 -5.38 -3.51 -29.73
CA ASP A 77 -6.59 -2.66 -29.66
C ASP A 77 -7.80 -3.19 -30.48
N ASP A 78 -7.72 -4.41 -31.04
CA ASP A 78 -8.64 -4.88 -32.07
C ASP A 78 -9.77 -5.80 -31.55
N THR A 79 -9.86 -6.02 -30.23
CA THR A 79 -10.79 -6.99 -29.63
C THR A 79 -11.71 -6.35 -28.61
N THR A 80 -12.86 -7.00 -28.31
CA THR A 80 -13.73 -6.60 -27.20
C THR A 80 -13.09 -6.94 -25.84
N VAL A 81 -13.55 -6.29 -24.75
CA VAL A 81 -13.09 -6.60 -23.39
C VAL A 81 -13.32 -8.09 -23.06
N ARG A 82 -14.47 -8.64 -23.44
CA ARG A 82 -14.82 -10.04 -23.24
C ARG A 82 -13.87 -10.97 -23.98
N ASP A 83 -13.65 -10.73 -25.27
CA ASP A 83 -12.78 -11.58 -26.09
C ASP A 83 -11.31 -11.50 -25.62
N GLU A 84 -10.86 -10.32 -25.21
CA GLU A 84 -9.52 -10.15 -24.67
C GLU A 84 -9.33 -10.92 -23.36
N ALA A 85 -10.32 -10.88 -22.45
CA ALA A 85 -10.29 -11.62 -21.21
C ALA A 85 -10.40 -13.16 -21.44
N ARG A 86 -11.15 -13.60 -22.47
CA ARG A 86 -11.24 -15.02 -22.87
C ARG A 86 -9.91 -15.64 -23.26
N LYS A 87 -8.95 -14.85 -23.75
CA LYS A 87 -7.58 -15.35 -24.04
C LYS A 87 -6.90 -15.98 -22.82
N ALA A 88 -7.38 -15.69 -21.61
CA ALA A 88 -6.93 -16.40 -20.41
C ALA A 88 -7.22 -17.90 -20.45
N PHE A 89 -8.26 -18.31 -21.16
CA PHE A 89 -8.74 -19.69 -21.29
C PHE A 89 -8.36 -20.35 -22.61
N ASP A 90 -7.37 -19.80 -23.36
CA ASP A 90 -6.95 -20.36 -24.65
C ASP A 90 -6.62 -21.86 -24.55
N ASN A 91 -5.94 -22.28 -23.48
CA ASN A 91 -5.62 -23.70 -23.22
C ASN A 91 -6.91 -24.55 -23.06
N VAL A 92 -7.93 -24.03 -22.38
CA VAL A 92 -9.22 -24.71 -22.20
C VAL A 92 -9.97 -24.76 -23.51
N THR A 93 -9.95 -23.68 -24.28
CA THR A 93 -10.59 -23.58 -25.60
C THR A 93 -9.97 -24.51 -26.61
N GLU A 94 -8.62 -24.61 -26.63
CA GLU A 94 -7.91 -25.57 -27.49
C GLU A 94 -8.21 -27.02 -27.10
N LEU A 95 -8.26 -27.31 -25.80
CA LEU A 95 -8.61 -28.63 -25.29
C LEU A 95 -10.05 -29.00 -25.66
N SER A 96 -11.00 -28.06 -25.47
CA SER A 96 -12.40 -28.25 -25.89
C SER A 96 -12.50 -28.57 -27.37
N ARG A 97 -11.80 -27.80 -28.22
CA ARG A 97 -11.78 -28.05 -29.68
C ARG A 97 -11.21 -29.43 -30.02
N LYS A 98 -10.16 -29.88 -29.29
CA LYS A 98 -9.61 -31.24 -29.47
C LYS A 98 -10.60 -32.31 -29.06
N VAL A 99 -11.33 -32.11 -27.94
CA VAL A 99 -12.37 -33.03 -27.47
C VAL A 99 -13.49 -33.09 -28.48
N ASP A 100 -13.94 -31.95 -29.03
CA ASP A 100 -14.99 -31.89 -30.07
C ASP A 100 -14.54 -32.61 -31.35
N GLN A 101 -13.30 -32.42 -31.79
CA GLN A 101 -12.73 -33.13 -32.93
C GLN A 101 -12.66 -34.65 -32.71
N LEU A 102 -12.22 -35.09 -31.50
CA LEU A 102 -12.21 -36.51 -31.16
C LEU A 102 -13.64 -37.09 -31.11
N ASN A 103 -14.61 -36.34 -30.59
CA ASN A 103 -16.00 -36.72 -30.56
C ASN A 103 -16.57 -36.86 -31.97
N GLN A 104 -16.26 -35.93 -32.87
CA GLN A 104 -16.67 -36.02 -34.29
C GLN A 104 -16.03 -37.23 -34.98
N GLN A 105 -14.72 -37.48 -34.75
CA GLN A 105 -14.05 -38.67 -35.29
C GLN A 105 -14.67 -39.98 -34.79
N LEU A 106 -15.09 -40.04 -33.50
CA LEU A 106 -15.80 -41.19 -32.96
C LEU A 106 -17.17 -41.37 -33.57
N ALA A 107 -17.91 -40.30 -33.88
CA ALA A 107 -19.24 -40.33 -34.48
C ALA A 107 -19.21 -40.75 -35.95
N GLU A 108 -18.14 -40.46 -36.71
CA GLU A 108 -17.96 -40.79 -38.13
C GLU A 108 -17.45 -42.22 -38.33
N ARG A 109 -16.89 -42.87 -37.30
CA ARG A 109 -16.35 -44.25 -37.41
C ARG A 109 -17.46 -45.29 -37.13
N THR A 110 -17.37 -46.38 -37.90
CA THR A 110 -18.28 -47.53 -37.75
C THR A 110 -17.59 -48.83 -37.33
N ASP A 111 -16.28 -48.79 -37.13
CA ASP A 111 -15.38 -49.92 -36.81
C ASP A 111 -15.19 -50.11 -35.31
N TYR A 112 -16.25 -50.26 -34.56
CA TYR A 112 -16.30 -50.26 -33.08
C TYR A 112 -15.44 -51.34 -32.40
N GLU A 113 -15.05 -52.38 -33.10
CA GLU A 113 -14.22 -53.49 -32.56
C GLU A 113 -12.73 -53.36 -32.88
N SER A 114 -12.31 -52.26 -33.55
CA SER A 114 -10.91 -52.06 -33.89
C SER A 114 -10.10 -51.56 -32.69
N GLU A 115 -8.80 -51.96 -32.60
CA GLU A 115 -7.88 -51.43 -31.58
C GLU A 115 -7.70 -49.90 -31.69
N GLU A 116 -7.80 -49.38 -32.93
CA GLU A 116 -7.71 -47.95 -33.19
C GLU A 116 -8.91 -47.19 -32.65
N TYR A 117 -10.13 -47.76 -32.70
CA TYR A 117 -11.34 -47.16 -32.11
C TYR A 117 -11.21 -47.17 -30.59
N ALA A 118 -10.76 -48.26 -29.97
CA ALA A 118 -10.52 -48.35 -28.54
C ALA A 118 -9.51 -47.30 -28.07
N ALA A 119 -8.39 -47.11 -28.79
CA ALA A 119 -7.41 -46.07 -28.47
C ALA A 119 -7.95 -44.64 -28.61
N LEU A 120 -8.84 -44.42 -29.58
CA LEU A 120 -9.52 -43.13 -29.78
C LEU A 120 -10.50 -42.81 -28.64
N VAL A 121 -11.23 -43.82 -28.15
CA VAL A 121 -12.14 -43.70 -26.99
C VAL A 121 -11.35 -43.38 -25.72
N GLU A 122 -10.24 -44.07 -25.47
CA GLU A 122 -9.36 -43.83 -24.33
C GLU A 122 -8.80 -42.39 -24.34
N LYS A 123 -8.33 -41.94 -25.51
CA LYS A 123 -7.85 -40.57 -25.70
C LYS A 123 -8.94 -39.54 -25.51
N PHE A 124 -10.15 -39.77 -26.04
CA PHE A 124 -11.31 -38.88 -25.83
C PHE A 124 -11.65 -38.81 -24.33
N THR A 125 -11.74 -39.94 -23.64
CA THR A 125 -12.07 -40.00 -22.21
C THR A 125 -11.04 -39.23 -21.39
N SER A 126 -9.75 -39.47 -21.64
CA SER A 126 -8.65 -38.79 -20.94
C SER A 126 -8.67 -37.26 -21.15
N GLU A 127 -8.84 -36.80 -22.40
CA GLU A 127 -8.88 -35.35 -22.69
C GLU A 127 -10.20 -34.71 -22.22
N HIS A 128 -11.31 -35.44 -22.23
CA HIS A 128 -12.59 -34.97 -21.68
C HIS A 128 -12.55 -34.86 -20.15
N GLU A 129 -12.00 -35.83 -19.43
CA GLU A 129 -11.76 -35.75 -17.98
C GLU A 129 -10.87 -34.56 -17.63
N ARG A 130 -9.82 -34.34 -18.40
CA ARG A 130 -8.93 -33.18 -18.24
C ARG A 130 -9.66 -31.86 -18.46
N LEU A 131 -10.57 -31.79 -19.44
CA LEU A 131 -11.42 -30.62 -19.70
C LEU A 131 -12.38 -30.33 -18.52
N LEU A 132 -12.99 -31.37 -17.96
CA LEU A 132 -13.84 -31.26 -16.77
C LEU A 132 -13.06 -30.78 -15.56
N MET A 133 -11.86 -31.33 -15.32
CA MET A 133 -10.98 -30.90 -14.21
C MET A 133 -10.55 -29.42 -14.35
N MET A 134 -10.45 -28.91 -15.57
CA MET A 134 -10.14 -27.50 -15.83
C MET A 134 -11.35 -26.57 -15.63
N GLY A 135 -12.55 -27.10 -15.34
CA GLY A 135 -13.75 -26.31 -15.04
C GLY A 135 -14.30 -25.52 -16.23
N ALA A 136 -14.23 -26.07 -17.44
CA ALA A 136 -14.61 -25.41 -18.69
C ALA A 136 -16.04 -24.82 -18.68
N GLU A 137 -16.97 -25.44 -17.95
CA GLU A 137 -18.37 -25.00 -17.84
C GLU A 137 -18.53 -23.67 -17.08
N ASN A 138 -17.58 -23.32 -16.20
CA ASN A 138 -17.67 -22.14 -15.35
C ASN A 138 -16.81 -20.94 -15.84
N CYS A 139 -16.08 -21.10 -16.95
CA CYS A 139 -15.14 -20.08 -17.43
C CYS A 139 -15.81 -18.72 -17.70
N GLU A 140 -17.01 -18.70 -18.30
CA GLU A 140 -17.72 -17.46 -18.61
C GLU A 140 -18.22 -16.76 -17.34
N ALA A 141 -18.76 -17.52 -16.39
CA ALA A 141 -19.21 -16.97 -15.09
C ALA A 141 -18.03 -16.42 -14.27
N GLU A 142 -16.88 -17.09 -14.29
CA GLU A 142 -15.67 -16.60 -13.64
C GLU A 142 -15.13 -15.33 -14.32
N LEU A 143 -15.17 -15.28 -15.65
CA LEU A 143 -14.78 -14.10 -16.43
C LEU A 143 -15.65 -12.90 -16.05
N GLU A 144 -16.99 -13.04 -16.12
CA GLU A 144 -17.90 -11.96 -15.76
C GLU A 144 -17.70 -11.52 -14.30
N ARG A 145 -17.56 -12.47 -13.38
CA ARG A 145 -17.31 -12.18 -11.94
C ARG A 145 -15.99 -11.42 -11.72
N THR A 146 -14.93 -11.82 -12.40
CA THR A 146 -13.61 -11.19 -12.27
C THR A 146 -13.60 -9.79 -12.84
N LEU A 147 -14.17 -9.61 -14.05
CA LEU A 147 -14.28 -8.29 -14.67
C LEU A 147 -15.18 -7.36 -13.86
N ALA A 148 -16.32 -7.86 -13.36
CA ALA A 148 -17.19 -7.09 -12.47
C ALA A 148 -16.48 -6.68 -11.17
N GLY A 149 -15.69 -7.57 -10.57
CA GLY A 149 -14.86 -7.27 -9.40
C GLY A 149 -13.80 -6.20 -9.64
N LEU A 150 -13.30 -6.10 -10.87
CA LEU A 150 -12.37 -5.05 -11.30
C LEU A 150 -13.09 -3.77 -11.79
N GLY A 151 -14.42 -3.68 -11.61
CA GLY A 151 -15.20 -2.48 -11.85
C GLY A 151 -15.85 -2.36 -13.23
N PHE A 152 -15.75 -3.36 -14.12
CA PHE A 152 -16.42 -3.35 -15.42
C PHE A 152 -17.91 -3.59 -15.26
N ARG A 153 -18.73 -2.85 -16.02
CA ARG A 153 -20.17 -3.06 -16.15
C ARG A 153 -20.44 -4.09 -17.24
N ARG A 154 -21.61 -4.73 -17.23
CA ARG A 154 -21.98 -5.68 -18.28
C ARG A 154 -21.97 -5.06 -19.67
N GLU A 155 -22.34 -3.79 -19.78
CA GLU A 155 -22.33 -3.01 -21.03
C GLU A 155 -20.92 -2.80 -21.59
N ASP A 156 -19.91 -2.76 -20.73
CA ASP A 156 -18.51 -2.55 -21.12
C ASP A 156 -17.87 -3.79 -21.74
N LEU A 157 -18.43 -4.98 -21.49
CA LEU A 157 -17.83 -6.24 -21.93
C LEU A 157 -17.77 -6.39 -23.45
N GLU A 158 -18.76 -5.86 -24.16
CA GLU A 158 -18.85 -5.92 -25.62
C GLU A 158 -18.18 -4.73 -26.32
N ARG A 159 -17.65 -3.77 -25.56
CA ARG A 159 -16.96 -2.59 -26.12
C ARG A 159 -15.54 -2.93 -26.53
N PRO A 160 -15.01 -2.31 -27.60
CA PRO A 160 -13.63 -2.50 -28.03
C PRO A 160 -12.64 -1.94 -26.99
N THR A 161 -11.52 -2.63 -26.78
CA THR A 161 -10.49 -2.25 -25.82
C THR A 161 -9.87 -0.89 -26.14
N SER A 162 -9.88 -0.46 -27.40
CA SER A 162 -9.39 0.84 -27.86
C SER A 162 -10.12 2.05 -27.26
N GLU A 163 -11.40 1.90 -26.86
CA GLU A 163 -12.17 2.96 -26.23
C GLU A 163 -11.78 3.23 -24.76
N PHE A 164 -11.01 2.33 -24.16
CA PHE A 164 -10.66 2.39 -22.75
C PHE A 164 -9.31 3.09 -22.50
N SER A 165 -9.25 3.84 -21.41
CA SER A 165 -7.99 4.46 -20.96
C SER A 165 -6.96 3.42 -20.55
N GLY A 166 -5.67 3.82 -20.47
CA GLY A 166 -4.58 2.93 -20.07
C GLY A 166 -4.83 2.21 -18.72
N GLY A 167 -5.45 2.88 -17.77
CA GLY A 167 -5.80 2.27 -16.47
C GLY A 167 -6.86 1.17 -16.60
N TRP A 168 -7.85 1.33 -17.44
CA TRP A 168 -8.85 0.28 -17.73
C TRP A 168 -8.25 -0.90 -18.48
N ARG A 169 -7.35 -0.63 -19.43
CA ARG A 169 -6.61 -1.69 -20.13
C ARG A 169 -5.76 -2.51 -19.18
N MET A 170 -5.13 -1.87 -18.20
CA MET A 170 -4.38 -2.55 -17.14
C MET A 170 -5.27 -3.50 -16.31
N ARG A 171 -6.53 -3.11 -16.04
CA ARG A 171 -7.51 -3.96 -15.35
C ARG A 171 -7.88 -5.19 -16.19
N ILE A 172 -7.99 -5.07 -17.53
CA ILE A 172 -8.23 -6.23 -18.41
C ILE A 172 -7.07 -7.22 -18.32
N GLU A 173 -5.83 -6.74 -18.36
CA GLU A 173 -4.66 -7.62 -18.21
C GLU A 173 -4.57 -8.27 -16.84
N LEU A 174 -4.88 -7.51 -15.79
CA LEU A 174 -4.98 -8.07 -14.45
C LEU A 174 -6.04 -9.19 -14.42
N ALA A 175 -7.24 -8.97 -15.01
CA ALA A 175 -8.26 -10.00 -15.12
C ALA A 175 -7.73 -11.25 -15.82
N LYS A 176 -7.03 -11.12 -16.96
CA LYS A 176 -6.46 -12.25 -17.71
C LYS A 176 -5.47 -13.06 -16.85
N ILE A 177 -4.61 -12.36 -16.09
CA ILE A 177 -3.64 -13.03 -15.23
C ILE A 177 -4.34 -13.76 -14.08
N LEU A 178 -5.35 -13.15 -13.46
CA LEU A 178 -6.10 -13.76 -12.36
C LEU A 178 -6.92 -14.98 -12.83
N LEU A 179 -7.54 -14.89 -14.01
CA LEU A 179 -8.32 -15.98 -14.63
C LEU A 179 -7.48 -17.20 -15.00
N LYS A 180 -6.19 -17.01 -15.33
CA LYS A 180 -5.24 -18.12 -15.57
C LYS A 180 -4.94 -18.94 -14.32
N LYS A 181 -5.25 -18.43 -13.11
CA LYS A 181 -5.01 -19.08 -11.80
C LYS A 181 -3.58 -19.66 -11.69
N PRO A 182 -2.53 -18.87 -11.93
CA PRO A 182 -1.16 -19.38 -11.89
C PRO A 182 -0.79 -19.81 -10.46
N ASP A 183 0.25 -20.66 -10.35
CA ASP A 183 0.76 -21.11 -9.05
C ASP A 183 1.46 -19.98 -8.30
N VAL A 184 2.13 -19.09 -9.02
CA VAL A 184 2.79 -17.89 -8.45
C VAL A 184 2.36 -16.65 -9.21
N LEU A 185 1.79 -15.68 -8.48
CA LEU A 185 1.44 -14.36 -8.97
C LEU A 185 2.54 -13.36 -8.62
N LEU A 186 3.09 -12.70 -9.63
CA LEU A 186 4.05 -11.61 -9.50
C LEU A 186 3.37 -10.31 -9.91
N LEU A 187 3.12 -9.41 -8.97
CA LEU A 187 2.34 -8.18 -9.19
C LEU A 187 3.19 -6.94 -8.94
N ASP A 188 3.34 -6.09 -9.95
CA ASP A 188 4.06 -4.81 -9.84
C ASP A 188 3.05 -3.66 -9.84
N GLU A 189 2.81 -3.06 -8.66
CA GLU A 189 1.85 -1.97 -8.40
C GLU A 189 0.41 -2.27 -8.88
N PRO A 190 -0.22 -3.39 -8.46
CA PRO A 190 -1.54 -3.78 -8.95
C PRO A 190 -2.67 -2.84 -8.51
N THR A 191 -2.46 -2.02 -7.49
CA THR A 191 -3.45 -1.07 -6.96
C THR A 191 -3.53 0.22 -7.75
N ASN A 192 -2.54 0.50 -8.60
CA ASN A 192 -2.56 1.69 -9.45
C ASN A 192 -3.77 1.64 -10.39
N HIS A 193 -4.48 2.75 -10.48
CA HIS A 193 -5.67 2.90 -11.32
C HIS A 193 -6.91 2.09 -10.90
N LEU A 194 -6.88 1.39 -9.75
CA LEU A 194 -8.05 0.74 -9.17
C LEU A 194 -8.80 1.72 -8.25
N ASP A 195 -10.12 1.63 -8.23
CA ASP A 195 -10.93 2.30 -7.22
C ASP A 195 -11.00 1.47 -5.92
N ILE A 196 -11.49 2.08 -4.86
CA ILE A 196 -11.50 1.47 -3.51
C ILE A 196 -12.25 0.12 -3.50
N GLU A 197 -13.36 0.01 -4.24
CA GLU A 197 -14.14 -1.23 -4.32
C GLU A 197 -13.36 -2.34 -5.03
N SER A 198 -12.72 -2.02 -6.16
CA SER A 198 -11.88 -2.96 -6.91
C SER A 198 -10.64 -3.39 -6.11
N ILE A 199 -10.04 -2.47 -5.30
CA ILE A 199 -8.94 -2.80 -4.39
C ILE A 199 -9.41 -3.80 -3.34
N GLN A 200 -10.57 -3.58 -2.69
CA GLN A 200 -11.13 -4.49 -1.69
C GLN A 200 -11.45 -5.87 -2.29
N TRP A 201 -12.01 -5.90 -3.49
CA TRP A 201 -12.26 -7.15 -4.18
C TRP A 201 -10.94 -7.90 -4.48
N LEU A 202 -9.91 -7.20 -4.95
CA LEU A 202 -8.60 -7.78 -5.23
C LEU A 202 -7.93 -8.30 -3.93
N GLU A 203 -8.03 -7.57 -2.82
CA GLU A 203 -7.58 -8.02 -1.49
C GLU A 203 -8.21 -9.36 -1.13
N GLN A 204 -9.53 -9.46 -1.26
CA GLN A 204 -10.26 -10.69 -0.98
C GLN A 204 -9.86 -11.83 -1.91
N PHE A 205 -9.73 -11.56 -3.21
CA PHE A 205 -9.32 -12.54 -4.21
C PHE A 205 -7.93 -13.10 -3.89
N LEU A 206 -6.93 -12.23 -3.68
CA LEU A 206 -5.56 -12.64 -3.38
C LEU A 206 -5.44 -13.37 -2.05
N SER A 207 -6.29 -13.00 -1.08
CA SER A 207 -6.29 -13.63 0.25
C SER A 207 -6.94 -15.02 0.26
N THR A 208 -7.89 -15.28 -0.65
CA THR A 208 -8.69 -16.53 -0.63
C THR A 208 -8.36 -17.49 -1.77
N GLN A 209 -8.10 -16.98 -2.98
CA GLN A 209 -7.99 -17.80 -4.18
C GLN A 209 -6.56 -17.96 -4.73
N ALA A 210 -5.68 -16.98 -4.52
CA ALA A 210 -4.30 -17.05 -4.99
C ALA A 210 -3.48 -18.06 -4.16
N LYS A 211 -2.64 -18.87 -4.85
CA LYS A 211 -1.72 -19.81 -4.21
C LYS A 211 -0.55 -19.07 -3.58
N ALA A 212 0.44 -18.67 -4.35
CA ALA A 212 1.55 -17.84 -3.89
C ALA A 212 1.53 -16.47 -4.58
N VAL A 213 1.87 -15.41 -3.84
CA VAL A 213 1.88 -14.03 -4.35
C VAL A 213 3.16 -13.35 -3.95
N VAL A 214 3.82 -12.71 -4.90
CA VAL A 214 4.91 -11.75 -4.63
C VAL A 214 4.49 -10.42 -5.22
N MET A 215 4.35 -9.40 -4.40
CA MET A 215 3.83 -8.11 -4.84
C MET A 215 4.71 -6.94 -4.45
N VAL A 216 4.74 -5.94 -5.31
CA VAL A 216 5.20 -4.59 -5.01
C VAL A 216 3.97 -3.71 -4.96
N SER A 217 3.76 -2.97 -3.90
CA SER A 217 2.73 -1.94 -3.82
C SER A 217 3.16 -0.82 -2.89
N HIS A 218 2.60 0.37 -3.12
CA HIS A 218 2.74 1.54 -2.27
C HIS A 218 1.48 1.84 -1.44
N ASP A 219 0.53 0.91 -1.43
CA ASP A 219 -0.66 0.92 -0.55
C ASP A 219 -0.40 0.02 0.67
N ARG A 220 -0.16 0.64 1.84
CA ARG A 220 0.15 -0.08 3.09
C ARG A 220 -1.02 -0.95 3.55
N ALA A 221 -2.25 -0.44 3.46
CA ALA A 221 -3.43 -1.19 3.88
C ALA A 221 -3.58 -2.46 3.02
N PHE A 222 -3.40 -2.34 1.71
CA PHE A 222 -3.43 -3.47 0.77
C PHE A 222 -2.35 -4.51 1.10
N ILE A 223 -1.09 -4.07 1.27
CA ILE A 223 0.00 -4.97 1.64
C ILE A 223 -0.32 -5.70 2.95
N ASN A 224 -0.73 -4.98 3.99
CA ASN A 224 -0.94 -5.54 5.31
C ASN A 224 -2.11 -6.54 5.36
N ASN A 225 -3.16 -6.32 4.52
CA ASN A 225 -4.31 -7.20 4.41
C ASN A 225 -4.00 -8.49 3.63
N VAL A 226 -3.13 -8.41 2.63
CA VAL A 226 -2.85 -9.54 1.73
C VAL A 226 -1.63 -10.34 2.16
N THR A 227 -0.54 -9.68 2.64
CA THR A 227 0.76 -10.35 2.82
C THR A 227 0.97 -10.88 4.24
N ASN A 228 1.76 -11.95 4.32
CA ASN A 228 2.18 -12.58 5.58
C ASN A 228 3.70 -12.57 5.79
N ARG A 229 4.46 -12.11 4.78
CA ARG A 229 5.92 -12.10 4.76
C ARG A 229 6.43 -10.88 3.98
N THR A 230 7.53 -10.30 4.41
CA THR A 230 8.10 -9.10 3.79
C THR A 230 9.55 -9.33 3.40
N LEU A 231 9.89 -9.08 2.13
CA LEU A 231 11.25 -9.04 1.61
C LEU A 231 11.67 -7.59 1.41
N GLU A 232 12.70 -7.15 2.13
CA GLU A 232 13.26 -5.80 2.01
C GLU A 232 14.51 -5.81 1.14
N ILE A 233 14.54 -4.93 0.13
CA ILE A 233 15.76 -4.60 -0.61
C ILE A 233 16.36 -3.33 -0.01
N SER A 234 17.48 -3.47 0.69
CA SER A 234 18.15 -2.38 1.39
C SER A 234 19.66 -2.52 1.32
N CYS A 235 20.39 -1.44 1.03
CA CYS A 235 21.87 -1.41 0.90
C CYS A 235 22.42 -2.54 0.03
N GLY A 236 21.78 -2.83 -1.10
CA GLY A 236 22.23 -3.89 -2.02
C GLY A 236 22.08 -5.32 -1.49
N LYS A 237 21.29 -5.53 -0.44
CA LYS A 237 20.97 -6.85 0.14
C LYS A 237 19.47 -7.08 0.18
N ILE A 238 19.07 -8.35 0.08
CA ILE A 238 17.68 -8.75 0.31
C ILE A 238 17.58 -9.39 1.69
N ILE A 239 16.67 -8.85 2.50
CA ILE A 239 16.44 -9.27 3.89
C ILE A 239 15.03 -9.82 3.98
N ASP A 240 14.91 -11.00 4.56
CA ASP A 240 13.65 -11.73 4.69
C ASP A 240 13.10 -11.60 6.10
N TYR A 241 11.91 -11.00 6.20
CA TYR A 241 11.15 -10.87 7.43
C TYR A 241 9.88 -11.74 7.33
N LYS A 242 9.80 -12.79 8.15
CA LYS A 242 8.64 -13.70 8.21
C LYS A 242 7.50 -13.13 9.04
N VAL A 243 7.17 -11.86 8.79
CA VAL A 243 6.14 -11.10 9.50
C VAL A 243 5.37 -10.22 8.53
N LYS A 244 4.19 -9.77 8.95
CA LYS A 244 3.38 -8.80 8.21
C LYS A 244 4.06 -7.43 8.14
N TYR A 245 3.57 -6.58 7.24
CA TYR A 245 4.18 -5.28 6.95
C TYR A 245 4.26 -4.36 8.18
N ASP A 246 3.22 -4.27 9.03
CA ASP A 246 3.23 -3.41 10.22
C ASP A 246 4.27 -3.83 11.25
N GLU A 247 4.45 -5.13 11.45
CA GLU A 247 5.50 -5.66 12.33
C GLU A 247 6.89 -5.45 11.73
N TYR A 248 7.02 -5.63 10.40
CA TYR A 248 8.25 -5.33 9.67
C TYR A 248 8.69 -3.88 9.89
N VAL A 249 7.78 -2.90 9.82
CA VAL A 249 8.10 -1.48 10.04
C VAL A 249 8.74 -1.26 11.42
N LYS A 250 8.21 -1.93 12.46
CA LYS A 250 8.77 -1.87 13.83
C LYS A 250 10.16 -2.49 13.90
N LEU A 251 10.30 -3.72 13.38
CA LEU A 251 11.59 -4.43 13.36
C LEU A 251 12.65 -3.69 12.55
N ARG A 252 12.25 -3.07 11.43
CA ARG A 252 13.13 -2.23 10.63
C ARG A 252 13.63 -1.01 11.41
N ALA A 253 12.75 -0.34 12.16
CA ALA A 253 13.12 0.81 12.99
C ALA A 253 14.14 0.42 14.07
N GLU A 254 13.92 -0.68 14.79
CA GLU A 254 14.86 -1.21 15.81
C GLU A 254 16.21 -1.58 15.19
N ARG A 255 16.19 -2.29 14.06
CA ARG A 255 17.41 -2.67 13.35
C ARG A 255 18.20 -1.45 12.89
N ARG A 256 17.51 -0.43 12.36
CA ARG A 256 18.14 0.82 11.94
C ARG A 256 18.83 1.52 13.12
N GLU A 257 18.17 1.58 14.27
CA GLU A 257 18.79 2.17 15.47
C GLU A 257 20.06 1.43 15.89
N GLN A 258 20.03 0.09 15.83
CA GLN A 258 21.22 -0.72 16.07
C GLN A 258 22.34 -0.44 15.04
N GLN A 259 21.99 -0.31 13.75
CA GLN A 259 22.96 0.02 12.70
C GLN A 259 23.57 1.42 12.90
N ILE A 260 22.77 2.42 13.28
CA ILE A 260 23.27 3.78 13.56
C ILE A 260 24.26 3.73 14.74
N ARG A 261 23.91 3.06 15.83
CA ARG A 261 24.81 2.90 16.99
C ARG A 261 26.11 2.18 16.61
N ALA A 262 26.02 1.12 15.82
CA ALA A 262 27.19 0.38 15.32
C ALA A 262 28.09 1.26 14.43
N TYR A 263 27.49 2.06 13.55
CA TYR A 263 28.21 3.02 12.70
C TYR A 263 28.92 4.10 13.52
N GLU A 264 28.22 4.72 14.47
CA GLU A 264 28.83 5.74 15.36
C GLU A 264 30.03 5.17 16.14
N ASN A 265 29.89 3.95 16.65
CA ASN A 265 30.99 3.27 17.34
C ASN A 265 32.15 2.98 16.36
N GLN A 266 31.87 2.52 15.15
CA GLN A 266 32.89 2.30 14.12
C GLN A 266 33.57 3.62 13.71
N GLN A 267 32.84 4.72 13.59
CA GLN A 267 33.40 6.03 13.25
C GLN A 267 34.31 6.53 14.39
N LYS A 268 33.94 6.35 15.66
CA LYS A 268 34.79 6.67 16.80
C LYS A 268 36.09 5.85 16.78
N GLU A 269 35.97 4.53 16.58
CA GLU A 269 37.16 3.66 16.47
C GLU A 269 38.09 4.10 15.32
N ARG A 270 37.51 4.42 14.16
CA ARG A 270 38.27 4.91 12.99
C ARG A 270 38.94 6.26 13.27
N ALA A 271 38.25 7.16 13.97
CA ALA A 271 38.79 8.45 14.37
C ALA A 271 39.97 8.26 15.36
N ASP A 272 39.81 7.43 16.39
CA ASP A 272 40.88 7.14 17.39
C ASP A 272 42.12 6.52 16.71
N ILE A 273 41.92 5.60 15.76
CA ILE A 273 43.03 5.02 15.00
C ILE A 273 43.71 6.08 14.12
N LYS A 274 42.97 6.95 13.45
CA LYS A 274 43.55 8.04 12.65
C LYS A 274 44.33 9.01 13.51
N ASP A 275 43.76 9.45 14.62
CA ASP A 275 44.42 10.35 15.58
C ASP A 275 45.71 9.75 16.12
N PHE A 276 45.71 8.44 16.46
CA PHE A 276 46.92 7.73 16.88
C PHE A 276 47.97 7.74 15.77
N VAL A 277 47.58 7.43 14.53
CA VAL A 277 48.47 7.42 13.36
C VAL A 277 49.09 8.81 13.13
N GLU A 278 48.30 9.88 13.18
CA GLU A 278 48.77 11.26 12.97
C GLU A 278 49.74 11.70 14.06
N ARG A 279 49.45 11.45 15.34
CA ARG A 279 50.30 11.82 16.47
C ARG A 279 51.66 11.13 16.46
N PHE A 280 51.71 9.87 16.01
CA PHE A 280 52.88 9.03 16.08
C PHE A 280 53.57 8.73 14.75
N ARG A 281 53.08 9.28 13.62
CA ARG A 281 53.55 9.04 12.25
C ARG A 281 55.06 9.27 12.08
N TYR A 282 55.61 10.28 12.76
CA TYR A 282 57.00 10.69 12.62
C TYR A 282 57.92 10.19 13.74
N LYS A 283 57.43 9.33 14.66
CA LYS A 283 58.25 8.79 15.77
C LYS A 283 58.79 7.40 15.42
N PRO A 284 60.12 7.23 15.19
CA PRO A 284 60.70 5.95 14.77
C PRO A 284 60.39 4.78 15.73
N THR A 285 60.35 5.04 17.03
CA THR A 285 60.05 4.04 18.08
C THR A 285 58.61 3.49 18.02
N LYS A 286 57.70 4.16 17.32
CA LYS A 286 56.30 3.78 17.17
C LYS A 286 55.93 3.29 15.77
N ALA A 287 56.88 3.23 14.83
CA ALA A 287 56.64 2.89 13.44
C ALA A 287 55.91 1.57 13.25
N VAL A 288 56.28 0.51 13.99
CA VAL A 288 55.63 -0.82 13.92
C VAL A 288 54.17 -0.74 14.41
N GLN A 289 53.89 0.02 15.46
CA GLN A 289 52.54 0.20 16.00
C GLN A 289 51.66 1.00 15.03
N VAL A 290 52.22 2.05 14.41
CA VAL A 290 51.53 2.86 13.38
C VAL A 290 51.16 2.01 12.17
N GLN A 291 52.10 1.16 11.66
CA GLN A 291 51.82 0.26 10.56
C GLN A 291 50.74 -0.79 10.92
N SER A 292 50.77 -1.33 12.13
CA SER A 292 49.74 -2.26 12.60
C SER A 292 48.36 -1.60 12.64
N ARG A 293 48.26 -0.34 13.11
CA ARG A 293 47.02 0.42 13.17
C ARG A 293 46.51 0.81 11.77
N LEU A 294 47.40 1.15 10.84
CA LEU A 294 47.02 1.38 9.43
C LEU A 294 46.43 0.13 8.79
N LYS A 295 47.06 -1.04 8.98
CA LYS A 295 46.49 -2.32 8.51
C LYS A 295 45.17 -2.65 9.17
N GLN A 296 44.96 -2.27 10.43
CA GLN A 296 43.66 -2.41 11.10
C GLN A 296 42.61 -1.51 10.44
N LEU A 297 42.95 -0.24 10.13
CA LEU A 297 42.07 0.70 9.46
C LEU A 297 41.65 0.22 8.06
N GLU A 298 42.58 -0.37 7.30
CA GLU A 298 42.33 -0.93 5.99
C GLU A 298 41.37 -2.16 6.02
N LYS A 299 41.41 -2.94 7.10
CA LYS A 299 40.54 -4.10 7.31
C LYS A 299 39.14 -3.75 7.77
N ILE A 300 38.90 -2.54 8.28
CA ILE A 300 37.58 -2.10 8.73
C ILE A 300 36.71 -1.85 7.48
N VAL A 301 35.76 -2.75 7.22
CA VAL A 301 34.73 -2.54 6.19
C VAL A 301 33.75 -1.48 6.69
N PRO A 302 33.55 -0.37 5.94
CA PRO A 302 32.60 0.65 6.35
C PRO A 302 31.18 0.08 6.48
N ILE A 303 30.52 0.38 7.57
CA ILE A 303 29.12 0.06 7.73
C ILE A 303 28.34 1.05 6.86
N GLU A 304 27.63 0.54 5.86
CA GLU A 304 26.69 1.34 5.08
C GLU A 304 25.39 1.49 5.86
N ILE A 305 24.96 2.73 6.04
CA ILE A 305 23.66 3.05 6.62
C ILE A 305 22.77 3.51 5.48
N ASP A 306 21.52 3.06 5.45
CA ASP A 306 20.50 3.68 4.62
C ASP A 306 20.42 5.17 4.96
N GLU A 307 20.57 6.01 3.92
CA GLU A 307 20.44 7.46 4.07
C GLU A 307 19.20 7.80 4.88
N VAL A 308 19.36 8.76 5.78
CA VAL A 308 18.28 9.19 6.68
C VAL A 308 17.09 9.59 5.85
N ASP A 309 16.00 8.86 6.05
CA ASP A 309 14.69 9.29 5.57
C ASP A 309 14.32 10.52 6.42
N ASN A 310 14.60 11.70 5.91
CA ASN A 310 14.23 12.97 6.54
C ASN A 310 12.73 13.23 6.38
N SER A 311 11.90 12.22 6.65
CA SER A 311 10.44 12.32 6.63
C SER A 311 9.85 13.30 7.66
N ALA A 312 10.68 13.86 8.53
CA ALA A 312 10.29 14.88 9.50
C ALA A 312 10.36 16.32 8.94
N LEU A 313 10.32 16.51 7.62
CA LEU A 313 10.31 17.84 7.06
C LEU A 313 8.92 18.47 7.25
N HIS A 314 8.80 19.42 8.17
CA HIS A 314 7.62 20.30 8.25
C HIS A 314 7.69 21.32 7.10
N LEU A 315 7.00 21.01 6.00
CA LEU A 315 6.86 21.93 4.88
C LEU A 315 5.97 23.11 5.34
N LYS A 316 6.52 24.32 5.35
CA LYS A 316 5.74 25.54 5.58
C LYS A 316 5.26 26.07 4.24
N PHE A 317 3.94 26.19 4.09
CA PHE A 317 3.36 26.82 2.91
C PHE A 317 3.67 28.32 2.92
N PRO A 318 3.85 28.94 1.73
CA PRO A 318 3.98 30.38 1.65
C PRO A 318 2.68 31.07 2.12
N PRO A 319 2.78 32.21 2.79
CA PRO A 319 1.61 32.95 3.24
C PRO A 319 0.76 33.39 2.04
N CYS A 320 -0.55 33.15 2.14
CA CYS A 320 -1.53 33.53 1.14
C CYS A 320 -2.62 34.42 1.75
N LEU A 321 -3.31 35.19 0.89
CA LEU A 321 -4.48 35.98 1.31
C LEU A 321 -5.59 35.05 1.80
N ARG A 322 -6.28 35.48 2.87
CA ARG A 322 -7.39 34.72 3.42
C ARG A 322 -8.56 34.69 2.43
N SER A 323 -9.06 33.51 2.09
CA SER A 323 -10.26 33.33 1.27
C SER A 323 -11.54 33.69 2.02
N GLY A 324 -12.63 33.86 1.28
CA GLY A 324 -13.99 33.94 1.87
C GLY A 324 -14.35 32.67 2.65
N ASP A 325 -15.48 32.73 3.38
CA ASP A 325 -15.91 31.61 4.25
C ASP A 325 -16.37 30.37 3.48
N PHE A 326 -16.79 30.55 2.23
CA PHE A 326 -17.22 29.48 1.32
C PHE A 326 -16.40 29.56 0.03
N PRO A 327 -15.25 28.90 -0.06
CA PRO A 327 -14.42 28.88 -1.25
C PRO A 327 -15.11 28.30 -2.49
N ILE A 328 -15.99 27.32 -2.31
CA ILE A 328 -16.75 26.69 -3.40
C ILE A 328 -18.20 26.48 -2.97
N ILE A 329 -19.11 26.89 -3.86
CA ILE A 329 -20.54 26.64 -3.75
C ILE A 329 -21.01 26.09 -5.10
N CYS A 330 -21.53 24.87 -5.10
CA CYS A 330 -22.19 24.24 -6.25
C CYS A 330 -23.69 24.15 -5.92
N ASP A 331 -24.52 24.65 -6.83
CA ASP A 331 -25.99 24.67 -6.71
C ASP A 331 -26.58 24.18 -8.03
N GLU A 332 -27.26 23.03 -7.98
CA GLU A 332 -27.86 22.35 -9.14
C GLU A 332 -26.88 22.17 -10.34
N VAL A 333 -25.61 21.85 -10.04
CA VAL A 333 -24.62 21.67 -11.09
C VAL A 333 -24.84 20.35 -11.82
N ARG A 334 -24.86 20.43 -13.17
CA ARG A 334 -25.04 19.29 -14.08
C ARG A 334 -24.01 19.32 -15.18
N LYS A 335 -23.56 18.12 -15.60
CA LYS A 335 -22.63 17.93 -16.71
C LYS A 335 -23.05 16.76 -17.59
N ASP A 336 -23.19 17.06 -18.88
CA ASP A 336 -23.47 16.09 -19.92
C ASP A 336 -22.35 16.07 -20.98
N TYR A 337 -22.03 14.90 -21.51
CA TYR A 337 -21.23 14.69 -22.72
C TYR A 337 -22.09 14.01 -23.77
N GLY A 338 -22.64 14.80 -24.70
CA GLY A 338 -23.60 14.30 -25.69
C GLY A 338 -24.86 13.75 -25.01
N SER A 339 -25.13 12.47 -25.19
CA SER A 339 -26.26 11.77 -24.55
C SER A 339 -25.98 11.21 -23.16
N HIS A 340 -24.70 11.27 -22.71
CA HIS A 340 -24.30 10.69 -21.42
C HIS A 340 -24.25 11.77 -20.35
N THR A 341 -25.11 11.64 -19.32
CA THR A 341 -25.08 12.49 -18.13
C THR A 341 -24.07 11.93 -17.14
N VAL A 342 -23.05 12.72 -16.81
CA VAL A 342 -21.99 12.33 -15.85
C VAL A 342 -22.49 12.51 -14.43
N PHE A 343 -23.05 13.68 -14.12
CA PHE A 343 -23.71 13.96 -12.85
C PHE A 343 -24.80 15.00 -13.03
N ASP A 344 -25.81 14.92 -12.18
CA ASP A 344 -26.99 15.78 -12.22
C ASP A 344 -27.34 16.26 -10.80
N HIS A 345 -27.83 17.50 -10.68
CA HIS A 345 -28.26 18.14 -9.44
C HIS A 345 -27.19 18.06 -8.31
N VAL A 346 -25.94 18.41 -8.62
CA VAL A 346 -24.87 18.43 -7.60
C VAL A 346 -25.02 19.68 -6.74
N ASN A 347 -25.36 19.45 -5.46
CA ASN A 347 -25.43 20.47 -4.41
C ASN A 347 -24.33 20.24 -3.39
N MET A 348 -23.34 21.15 -3.33
CA MET A 348 -22.17 20.98 -2.49
C MET A 348 -21.67 22.35 -2.00
N THR A 349 -21.34 22.45 -0.73
CA THR A 349 -20.74 23.65 -0.15
C THR A 349 -19.51 23.29 0.67
N ILE A 350 -18.36 23.85 0.29
CA ILE A 350 -17.10 23.65 1.00
C ILE A 350 -16.77 24.90 1.79
N LYS A 351 -16.52 24.73 3.10
CA LYS A 351 -16.14 25.82 4.01
C LYS A 351 -14.62 26.00 4.00
N ARG A 352 -14.19 27.21 4.32
CA ARG A 352 -12.77 27.51 4.47
C ARG A 352 -12.13 26.62 5.53
N GLY A 353 -10.93 26.11 5.22
CA GLY A 353 -10.16 25.24 6.10
C GLY A 353 -10.65 23.78 6.12
N GLU A 354 -11.77 23.45 5.45
CA GLU A 354 -12.17 22.05 5.29
C GLU A 354 -11.22 21.31 4.36
N LYS A 355 -10.93 20.07 4.71
CA LYS A 355 -10.19 19.11 3.86
C LYS A 355 -11.17 18.02 3.49
N VAL A 356 -11.54 17.95 2.21
CA VAL A 356 -12.58 17.06 1.71
C VAL A 356 -12.02 16.05 0.73
N ALA A 357 -12.53 14.82 0.76
CA ALA A 357 -12.21 13.80 -0.22
C ALA A 357 -13.34 13.64 -1.24
N PHE A 358 -12.97 13.45 -2.52
CA PHE A 358 -13.87 12.98 -3.56
C PHE A 358 -13.60 11.49 -3.80
N VAL A 359 -14.58 10.64 -3.55
CA VAL A 359 -14.48 9.17 -3.63
C VAL A 359 -15.57 8.65 -4.56
N GLY A 360 -15.38 7.47 -5.11
CA GLY A 360 -16.32 6.80 -6.01
C GLY A 360 -15.60 6.03 -7.10
N ARG A 361 -16.33 5.24 -7.87
CA ARG A 361 -15.78 4.45 -8.96
C ARG A 361 -15.10 5.31 -10.03
N ASN A 362 -14.21 4.70 -10.78
CA ASN A 362 -13.58 5.39 -11.91
C ASN A 362 -14.64 5.63 -13.01
N GLY A 363 -14.60 6.87 -13.57
CA GLY A 363 -15.59 7.30 -14.56
C GLY A 363 -16.85 7.98 -13.99
N GLU A 364 -17.06 8.02 -12.68
CA GLU A 364 -18.24 8.66 -12.05
C GLU A 364 -18.15 10.20 -11.96
N GLY A 365 -17.17 10.83 -12.62
CA GLY A 365 -17.14 12.26 -12.80
C GLY A 365 -16.35 13.07 -11.75
N LYS A 366 -15.52 12.43 -10.91
CA LYS A 366 -14.68 13.14 -9.91
C LYS A 366 -13.81 14.23 -10.54
N SER A 367 -12.93 13.86 -11.46
CA SER A 367 -12.07 14.80 -12.19
C SER A 367 -12.86 15.73 -13.11
N THR A 368 -14.05 15.32 -13.56
CA THR A 368 -14.96 16.17 -14.35
C THR A 368 -15.47 17.34 -13.50
N LEU A 369 -15.89 17.08 -12.24
CA LEU A 369 -16.32 18.14 -11.35
C LEU A 369 -15.16 19.08 -11.01
N VAL A 370 -13.95 18.55 -10.80
CA VAL A 370 -12.75 19.38 -10.62
C VAL A 370 -12.52 20.31 -11.82
N LYS A 371 -12.63 19.81 -13.06
CA LYS A 371 -12.52 20.62 -14.28
C LYS A 371 -13.65 21.66 -14.41
N CYS A 372 -14.87 21.36 -13.92
CA CYS A 372 -15.94 22.36 -13.81
C CYS A 372 -15.59 23.46 -12.82
N ILE A 373 -15.01 23.12 -11.66
CA ILE A 373 -14.54 24.08 -10.65
C ILE A 373 -13.43 24.97 -11.24
N MET A 374 -12.52 24.39 -12.02
CA MET A 374 -11.46 25.12 -12.74
C MET A 374 -11.98 25.94 -13.93
N ASN A 375 -13.27 25.82 -14.25
CA ASN A 375 -13.90 26.43 -15.43
C ASN A 375 -13.24 26.05 -16.77
N GLU A 376 -12.64 24.86 -16.83
CA GLU A 376 -12.02 24.32 -18.05
C GLU A 376 -13.03 23.73 -19.02
N ILE A 377 -14.19 23.28 -18.51
CA ILE A 377 -15.25 22.65 -19.30
C ILE A 377 -16.61 23.31 -19.00
N PRO A 378 -17.49 23.43 -20.01
CA PRO A 378 -18.82 24.00 -19.83
C PRO A 378 -19.71 23.05 -19.00
N PHE A 379 -20.54 23.62 -18.15
CA PHE A 379 -21.52 22.94 -17.30
C PHE A 379 -22.82 23.75 -17.22
N THR A 380 -23.88 23.16 -16.69
CA THR A 380 -25.16 23.83 -16.38
C THR A 380 -25.34 23.90 -14.86
N GLY A 381 -26.12 24.87 -14.39
CA GLY A 381 -26.26 25.15 -12.95
C GLY A 381 -25.41 26.33 -12.49
N ASN A 382 -25.30 26.50 -11.17
CA ASN A 382 -24.62 27.64 -10.56
C ASN A 382 -23.41 27.16 -9.73
N LEU A 383 -22.20 27.42 -10.24
CA LEU A 383 -20.97 27.14 -9.53
C LEU A 383 -20.27 28.48 -9.26
N LYS A 384 -20.08 28.79 -7.97
CA LYS A 384 -19.45 30.02 -7.51
C LYS A 384 -18.17 29.74 -6.78
N ILE A 385 -17.09 30.39 -7.23
CA ILE A 385 -15.82 30.47 -6.52
C ILE A 385 -15.90 31.68 -5.58
N GLY A 386 -15.53 31.47 -4.32
CA GLY A 386 -15.57 32.52 -3.28
C GLY A 386 -14.61 33.65 -3.55
N HIS A 387 -14.76 34.74 -2.76
CA HIS A 387 -13.88 35.89 -2.88
C HIS A 387 -12.45 35.58 -2.43
N ASN A 388 -11.45 36.16 -3.11
CA ASN A 388 -10.01 35.97 -2.84
C ASN A 388 -9.53 34.51 -2.87
N VAL A 389 -10.19 33.63 -3.62
CA VAL A 389 -9.75 32.24 -3.77
C VAL A 389 -8.62 32.18 -4.79
N GLN A 390 -7.46 31.66 -4.38
CA GLN A 390 -6.33 31.34 -5.24
C GLN A 390 -6.19 29.82 -5.28
N ILE A 391 -6.46 29.24 -6.45
CA ILE A 391 -6.52 27.78 -6.65
C ILE A 391 -5.14 27.28 -7.07
N GLY A 392 -4.63 26.31 -6.33
CA GLY A 392 -3.55 25.45 -6.78
C GLY A 392 -4.11 24.10 -7.21
N TYR A 393 -3.94 23.75 -8.47
CA TYR A 393 -4.46 22.51 -9.03
C TYR A 393 -3.35 21.57 -9.44
N PHE A 394 -3.38 20.35 -8.91
CA PHE A 394 -2.53 19.25 -9.35
C PHE A 394 -3.35 18.29 -10.20
N ALA A 395 -3.17 18.38 -11.52
CA ALA A 395 -3.80 17.50 -12.49
C ALA A 395 -2.93 16.25 -12.74
N GLN A 396 -3.55 15.17 -13.16
CA GLN A 396 -2.87 13.93 -13.52
C GLN A 396 -1.75 14.10 -14.56
N ASN A 397 -1.84 15.13 -15.46
CA ASN A 397 -0.86 15.40 -16.52
C ASN A 397 0.06 16.60 -16.22
N GLN A 398 0.09 17.11 -15.01
CA GLN A 398 0.84 18.34 -14.68
C GLN A 398 2.35 18.19 -14.81
N ALA A 399 2.85 16.95 -14.73
CA ALA A 399 4.25 16.62 -14.99
C ALA A 399 4.74 17.05 -16.40
N GLN A 400 3.83 17.15 -17.37
CA GLN A 400 4.14 17.56 -18.76
C GLN A 400 4.30 19.08 -18.93
N LEU A 401 3.87 19.88 -17.95
CA LEU A 401 3.95 21.34 -17.98
C LEU A 401 5.26 21.88 -17.41
N LEU A 402 6.16 21.02 -16.97
CA LEU A 402 7.47 21.40 -16.48
C LEU A 402 8.40 21.76 -17.65
N ASP A 403 9.22 22.80 -17.46
CA ASP A 403 10.25 23.17 -18.43
C ASP A 403 11.38 22.15 -18.44
N GLU A 404 11.51 21.41 -19.54
CA GLU A 404 12.50 20.34 -19.69
C GLU A 404 13.95 20.84 -19.76
N SER A 405 14.17 22.13 -19.99
CA SER A 405 15.51 22.72 -20.10
C SER A 405 16.16 23.00 -18.75
N LEU A 406 15.34 23.21 -17.71
CA LEU A 406 15.78 23.54 -16.35
C LEU A 406 16.24 22.30 -15.59
N SER A 407 17.08 22.52 -14.57
CA SER A 407 17.38 21.51 -13.56
C SER A 407 16.24 21.40 -12.53
N VAL A 408 16.24 20.32 -11.74
CA VAL A 408 15.31 20.14 -10.61
C VAL A 408 15.41 21.32 -9.65
N PHE A 409 16.64 21.71 -9.27
CA PHE A 409 16.89 22.84 -8.39
C PHE A 409 16.37 24.17 -8.97
N GLU A 410 16.70 24.49 -10.21
CA GLU A 410 16.25 25.73 -10.87
C GLU A 410 14.73 25.81 -10.96
N THR A 411 14.06 24.69 -11.22
CA THR A 411 12.59 24.63 -11.30
C THR A 411 11.94 25.04 -9.97
N ILE A 412 12.53 24.66 -8.84
CA ILE A 412 12.01 25.01 -7.52
C ILE A 412 12.48 26.39 -7.08
N ASP A 413 13.72 26.79 -7.37
CA ASP A 413 14.25 28.12 -7.04
C ASP A 413 13.45 29.25 -7.70
N ASN A 414 12.94 29.04 -8.91
CA ASN A 414 12.08 30.00 -9.63
C ASN A 414 10.74 30.28 -8.93
N VAL A 415 10.24 29.34 -8.12
CA VAL A 415 8.95 29.47 -7.42
C VAL A 415 9.15 29.80 -5.95
N ALA A 416 10.23 29.33 -5.34
CA ALA A 416 10.50 29.50 -3.91
C ALA A 416 10.73 30.99 -3.55
N ARG A 417 10.04 31.46 -2.49
CA ARG A 417 10.12 32.83 -1.99
C ARG A 417 10.49 32.88 -0.52
N GLY A 418 11.22 33.92 -0.11
CA GLY A 418 11.56 34.19 1.29
C GLY A 418 12.38 33.07 1.95
N GLU A 419 12.01 32.67 3.17
CA GLU A 419 12.71 31.65 3.94
C GLU A 419 12.72 30.25 3.30
N ILE A 420 11.73 29.96 2.45
CA ILE A 420 11.61 28.68 1.74
C ILE A 420 12.82 28.48 0.83
N ARG A 421 13.32 29.56 0.22
CA ARG A 421 14.47 29.51 -0.68
C ARG A 421 15.75 29.00 0.01
N LEU A 422 15.90 29.27 1.31
CA LEU A 422 17.04 28.78 2.09
C LEU A 422 16.96 27.27 2.40
N ARG A 423 15.77 26.68 2.27
CA ARG A 423 15.49 25.29 2.59
C ARG A 423 15.17 24.40 1.38
N ILE A 424 15.46 24.88 0.16
CA ILE A 424 15.17 24.12 -1.08
C ILE A 424 15.81 22.74 -1.05
N ASN A 425 17.07 22.64 -0.63
CA ASN A 425 17.77 21.34 -0.58
C ASN A 425 17.13 20.36 0.41
N ASP A 426 16.63 20.85 1.54
CA ASP A 426 15.93 20.01 2.52
C ASP A 426 14.60 19.51 1.94
N ILE A 427 13.86 20.40 1.25
CA ILE A 427 12.59 20.05 0.60
C ILE A 427 12.84 19.04 -0.51
N LEU A 428 13.81 19.31 -1.39
CA LEU A 428 14.18 18.37 -2.45
C LEU A 428 14.64 17.02 -1.89
N GLY A 429 15.42 17.02 -0.80
CA GLY A 429 15.86 15.81 -0.11
C GLY A 429 14.68 14.98 0.42
N ALA A 430 13.67 15.62 1.02
CA ALA A 430 12.48 14.95 1.55
C ALA A 430 11.64 14.26 0.46
N PHE A 431 11.66 14.80 -0.75
CA PHE A 431 11.01 14.21 -1.93
C PHE A 431 11.98 13.41 -2.82
N MET A 432 13.10 12.93 -2.27
CA MET A 432 14.08 12.08 -2.94
C MET A 432 14.85 12.73 -4.10
N PHE A 433 15.03 14.05 -4.10
CA PHE A 433 15.89 14.78 -5.02
C PHE A 433 17.15 15.33 -4.33
N GLY A 434 17.70 14.62 -3.35
CA GLY A 434 18.91 15.03 -2.63
C GLY A 434 20.19 14.86 -3.45
N GLY A 435 21.23 15.66 -3.13
CA GLY A 435 22.56 15.58 -3.73
C GLY A 435 22.57 15.77 -5.24
N GLU A 436 23.24 14.90 -5.98
CA GLU A 436 23.37 14.96 -7.45
C GLU A 436 22.03 14.91 -8.19
N ALA A 437 20.96 14.39 -7.56
CA ALA A 437 19.64 14.32 -8.18
C ALA A 437 19.03 15.71 -8.38
N SER A 438 19.38 16.70 -7.56
CA SER A 438 18.90 18.08 -7.67
C SER A 438 19.45 18.82 -8.91
N GLU A 439 20.61 18.40 -9.41
CA GLU A 439 21.27 19.01 -10.58
C GLU A 439 20.81 18.38 -11.91
N LYS A 440 20.09 17.26 -11.87
CA LYS A 440 19.55 16.63 -13.08
C LYS A 440 18.58 17.56 -13.81
N LYS A 441 18.64 17.54 -15.14
CA LYS A 441 17.64 18.25 -15.96
C LYS A 441 16.30 17.53 -15.95
N VAL A 442 15.21 18.29 -15.98
CA VAL A 442 13.83 17.77 -15.97
C VAL A 442 13.59 16.75 -17.10
N LYS A 443 14.19 16.96 -18.28
CA LYS A 443 14.04 16.04 -19.41
C LYS A 443 14.56 14.61 -19.15
N VAL A 444 15.50 14.43 -18.21
CA VAL A 444 16.13 13.15 -17.89
C VAL A 444 15.33 12.39 -16.83
N LEU A 445 14.39 13.06 -16.16
CA LEU A 445 13.58 12.49 -15.10
C LEU A 445 12.57 11.49 -15.65
N SER A 446 12.35 10.43 -14.89
CA SER A 446 11.22 9.49 -15.09
C SER A 446 9.87 10.18 -14.89
N GLY A 447 8.79 9.60 -15.39
CA GLY A 447 7.44 10.15 -15.21
C GLY A 447 7.07 10.37 -13.74
N GLY A 448 7.39 9.43 -12.86
CA GLY A 448 7.16 9.56 -11.42
C GLY A 448 8.00 10.65 -10.75
N GLU A 449 9.27 10.84 -11.19
CA GLU A 449 10.11 11.94 -10.71
C GLU A 449 9.57 13.29 -11.16
N ARG A 450 9.12 13.41 -12.41
CA ARG A 450 8.48 14.64 -12.93
C ARG A 450 7.21 14.98 -12.14
N SER A 451 6.36 13.99 -11.84
CA SER A 451 5.15 14.18 -11.02
C SER A 451 5.48 14.68 -9.62
N ARG A 452 6.49 14.09 -8.95
CA ARG A 452 6.97 14.58 -7.65
C ARG A 452 7.48 16.02 -7.71
N LEU A 453 8.25 16.35 -8.73
CA LEU A 453 8.77 17.72 -8.90
C LEU A 453 7.64 18.73 -9.13
N ALA A 454 6.64 18.40 -9.94
CA ALA A 454 5.46 19.22 -10.16
C ALA A 454 4.65 19.42 -8.87
N MET A 455 4.55 18.37 -8.03
CA MET A 455 3.91 18.46 -6.71
C MET A 455 4.66 19.41 -5.79
N ILE A 456 5.98 19.30 -5.67
CA ILE A 456 6.79 20.22 -4.86
C ILE A 456 6.58 21.66 -5.31
N ARG A 457 6.64 21.90 -6.62
CA ARG A 457 6.42 23.23 -7.20
C ARG A 457 5.09 23.81 -6.77
N LEU A 458 3.99 23.03 -6.87
CA LEU A 458 2.66 23.47 -6.48
C LEU A 458 2.55 23.80 -4.99
N LEU A 459 3.15 22.98 -4.12
CA LEU A 459 3.13 23.21 -2.67
C LEU A 459 3.87 24.47 -2.24
N LEU A 460 4.73 25.03 -3.11
CA LEU A 460 5.48 26.26 -2.86
C LEU A 460 4.82 27.50 -3.48
N GLU A 461 3.71 27.36 -4.19
CA GLU A 461 2.89 28.47 -4.68
C GLU A 461 1.99 29.04 -3.57
N PRO A 462 1.76 30.37 -3.52
CA PRO A 462 0.90 30.98 -2.53
C PRO A 462 -0.58 30.76 -2.88
N VAL A 463 -1.14 29.63 -2.45
CA VAL A 463 -2.53 29.21 -2.71
C VAL A 463 -3.30 29.08 -1.40
N ASN A 464 -4.64 29.26 -1.44
CA ASN A 464 -5.54 29.06 -0.30
C ASN A 464 -6.63 28.02 -0.55
N LEU A 465 -6.75 27.53 -1.79
CA LEU A 465 -7.53 26.37 -2.19
C LEU A 465 -6.66 25.41 -2.96
N LEU A 466 -6.41 24.23 -2.40
CA LEU A 466 -5.59 23.19 -3.01
C LEU A 466 -6.51 22.11 -3.56
N ILE A 467 -6.39 21.79 -4.84
CA ILE A 467 -7.11 20.70 -5.51
C ILE A 467 -6.08 19.68 -6.01
N LEU A 468 -6.16 18.46 -5.48
CA LEU A 468 -5.24 17.39 -5.80
C LEU A 468 -6.01 16.22 -6.44
N ASP A 469 -5.71 15.95 -7.72
CA ASP A 469 -6.31 14.84 -8.45
C ASP A 469 -5.31 13.69 -8.55
N GLU A 470 -5.57 12.59 -7.80
CA GLU A 470 -4.73 11.41 -7.64
C GLU A 470 -3.26 11.73 -7.31
N PRO A 471 -2.99 12.50 -6.24
CA PRO A 471 -1.65 12.96 -5.91
C PRO A 471 -0.72 11.84 -5.43
N THR A 472 -1.26 10.71 -5.02
CA THR A 472 -0.53 9.56 -4.50
C THR A 472 0.01 8.63 -5.58
N ASN A 473 -0.46 8.78 -6.82
CA ASN A 473 0.02 7.98 -7.94
C ASN A 473 1.51 8.26 -8.18
N HIS A 474 2.30 7.19 -8.30
CA HIS A 474 3.75 7.22 -8.51
C HIS A 474 4.59 7.78 -7.34
N LEU A 475 3.97 8.06 -6.17
CA LEU A 475 4.69 8.39 -4.95
C LEU A 475 5.04 7.11 -4.18
N ASP A 476 6.26 7.05 -3.67
CA ASP A 476 6.63 6.03 -2.69
C ASP A 476 6.07 6.36 -1.29
N MET A 477 6.06 5.39 -0.41
CA MET A 477 5.48 5.54 0.94
C MET A 477 6.04 6.72 1.72
N PRO A 478 7.39 6.97 1.77
CA PRO A 478 7.92 8.13 2.46
C PRO A 478 7.44 9.46 1.87
N SER A 479 7.41 9.58 0.53
CA SER A 479 6.91 10.80 -0.12
C SER A 479 5.42 11.03 0.12
N LYS A 480 4.61 9.97 0.22
CA LYS A 480 3.20 10.06 0.61
C LYS A 480 3.04 10.60 2.03
N ASP A 481 3.87 10.13 2.97
CA ASP A 481 3.84 10.61 4.36
C ASP A 481 4.21 12.10 4.45
N VAL A 482 5.26 12.54 3.74
CA VAL A 482 5.65 13.94 3.66
C VAL A 482 4.52 14.79 3.07
N LEU A 483 3.89 14.35 1.99
CA LEU A 483 2.75 15.04 1.38
C LEU A 483 1.54 15.11 2.34
N LYS A 484 1.22 14.00 3.01
CA LYS A 484 0.13 13.95 3.99
C LYS A 484 0.33 14.95 5.12
N GLU A 485 1.53 14.99 5.72
CA GLU A 485 1.87 15.94 6.77
C GLU A 485 1.88 17.39 6.26
N ALA A 486 2.36 17.63 5.04
CA ALA A 486 2.29 18.94 4.42
C ALA A 486 0.83 19.42 4.29
N ILE A 487 -0.08 18.58 3.75
CA ILE A 487 -1.49 18.96 3.61
C ILE A 487 -2.17 19.12 4.97
N LYS A 488 -1.81 18.34 5.99
CA LYS A 488 -2.31 18.53 7.35
C LYS A 488 -1.92 19.91 7.92
N ALA A 489 -0.68 20.34 7.67
CA ALA A 489 -0.17 21.64 8.11
C ALA A 489 -0.69 22.82 7.26
N PHE A 490 -1.38 22.55 6.15
CA PHE A 490 -1.95 23.58 5.29
C PHE A 490 -3.18 24.23 5.92
N ASP A 491 -3.14 25.54 6.15
CA ASP A 491 -4.24 26.32 6.76
C ASP A 491 -5.40 26.61 5.80
N GLY A 492 -5.21 26.38 4.50
CA GLY A 492 -6.22 26.58 3.47
C GLY A 492 -7.20 25.42 3.36
N THR A 493 -8.08 25.52 2.36
CA THR A 493 -9.04 24.49 2.00
C THR A 493 -8.40 23.49 1.03
N ALA A 494 -8.67 22.19 1.18
CA ALA A 494 -8.15 21.18 0.27
C ALA A 494 -9.27 20.26 -0.23
N ILE A 495 -9.26 19.99 -1.55
CA ILE A 495 -10.06 18.97 -2.22
C ILE A 495 -9.09 17.89 -2.71
N ILE A 496 -9.32 16.66 -2.30
CA ILE A 496 -8.43 15.54 -2.59
C ILE A 496 -9.23 14.44 -3.28
N VAL A 497 -8.92 14.20 -4.55
CA VAL A 497 -9.41 13.03 -5.26
C VAL A 497 -8.37 11.93 -5.09
N SER A 498 -8.67 10.88 -4.36
CA SER A 498 -7.73 9.77 -4.15
C SER A 498 -8.45 8.47 -3.81
N HIS A 499 -7.85 7.37 -4.19
CA HIS A 499 -8.25 6.01 -3.85
C HIS A 499 -7.42 5.39 -2.71
N ASP A 500 -6.42 6.12 -2.22
CA ASP A 500 -5.54 5.70 -1.13
C ASP A 500 -6.20 5.96 0.23
N ARG A 501 -6.74 4.90 0.84
CA ARG A 501 -7.47 4.95 2.11
C ARG A 501 -6.61 5.48 3.26
N GLU A 502 -5.36 5.04 3.32
CA GLU A 502 -4.43 5.41 4.40
C GLU A 502 -3.95 6.87 4.25
N PHE A 503 -3.78 7.32 3.02
CA PHE A 503 -3.46 8.71 2.75
C PHE A 503 -4.59 9.64 3.21
N LEU A 504 -5.85 9.28 2.93
CA LEU A 504 -7.02 10.07 3.32
C LEU A 504 -7.33 10.00 4.83
N ASP A 505 -6.89 8.94 5.52
CA ASP A 505 -7.17 8.74 6.94
C ASP A 505 -6.53 9.80 7.82
N GLY A 506 -7.32 10.40 8.71
CA GLY A 506 -6.90 11.51 9.59
C GLY A 506 -6.48 12.79 8.85
N LEU A 507 -6.73 12.88 7.52
CA LEU A 507 -6.50 14.05 6.70
C LEU A 507 -7.81 14.77 6.38
N VAL A 508 -8.85 14.03 6.00
CA VAL A 508 -10.13 14.57 5.57
C VAL A 508 -11.17 14.48 6.69
N THR A 509 -12.04 15.49 6.74
CA THR A 509 -13.13 15.61 7.72
C THR A 509 -14.50 15.34 7.09
N LYS A 510 -14.55 15.27 5.77
CA LYS A 510 -15.77 15.10 4.98
C LYS A 510 -15.46 14.36 3.68
N VAL A 511 -16.34 13.47 3.28
CA VAL A 511 -16.23 12.68 2.05
C VAL A 511 -17.42 12.96 1.15
N TYR A 512 -17.17 13.27 -0.11
CA TYR A 512 -18.17 13.34 -1.17
C TYR A 512 -18.10 12.09 -2.03
N GLU A 513 -19.16 11.29 -1.98
CA GLU A 513 -19.30 10.06 -2.76
C GLU A 513 -19.92 10.36 -4.12
N PHE A 514 -19.24 9.94 -5.16
CA PHE A 514 -19.72 10.00 -6.55
C PHE A 514 -20.24 8.62 -6.96
N GLY A 515 -21.50 8.53 -7.32
CA GLY A 515 -22.11 7.26 -7.75
C GLY A 515 -23.48 7.45 -8.40
N GLY A 516 -23.70 6.76 -9.54
CA GLY A 516 -24.98 6.78 -10.25
C GLY A 516 -25.42 8.18 -10.69
N GLY A 517 -24.49 9.05 -11.08
CA GLY A 517 -24.77 10.41 -11.52
C GLY A 517 -25.14 11.40 -10.40
N LYS A 518 -24.95 11.01 -9.14
CA LYS A 518 -25.23 11.85 -7.95
C LYS A 518 -23.99 12.00 -7.08
N VAL A 519 -23.93 13.10 -6.33
CA VAL A 519 -22.91 13.36 -5.33
C VAL A 519 -23.57 13.39 -3.94
N ARG A 520 -23.08 12.55 -3.01
CA ARG A 520 -23.60 12.47 -1.64
C ARG A 520 -22.53 12.92 -0.66
N GLU A 521 -22.94 13.69 0.34
CA GLU A 521 -22.07 14.15 1.40
C GLU A 521 -22.09 13.15 2.57
N HIS A 522 -20.91 12.75 3.04
CA HIS A 522 -20.69 11.96 4.25
C HIS A 522 -19.81 12.74 5.21
N ILE A 523 -20.31 12.97 6.42
CA ILE A 523 -19.57 13.66 7.49
C ILE A 523 -18.70 12.61 8.19
N GLY A 524 -17.40 12.89 8.35
CA GLY A 524 -16.43 11.99 8.96
C GLY A 524 -15.26 11.68 8.05
N GLY A 525 -14.36 10.81 8.54
CA GLY A 525 -13.19 10.35 7.80
C GLY A 525 -13.51 9.24 6.78
N ILE A 526 -12.48 8.82 6.05
CA ILE A 526 -12.62 7.75 5.03
C ILE A 526 -13.11 6.42 5.62
N TYR A 527 -12.62 6.04 6.80
CA TYR A 527 -13.05 4.79 7.44
C TYR A 527 -14.47 4.85 7.99
N ASP A 528 -14.97 6.04 8.40
CA ASP A 528 -16.38 6.21 8.79
C ASP A 528 -17.30 6.03 7.59
N TYR A 529 -16.90 6.59 6.43
CA TYR A 529 -17.58 6.37 5.16
C TYR A 529 -17.63 4.87 4.79
N LEU A 530 -16.47 4.18 4.83
CA LEU A 530 -16.39 2.75 4.50
C LEU A 530 -17.24 1.88 5.44
N ARG A 531 -17.31 2.20 6.73
CA ARG A 531 -18.19 1.52 7.70
C ARG A 531 -19.66 1.75 7.37
N THR A 532 -20.03 2.96 6.98
CA THR A 532 -21.40 3.30 6.59
C THR A 532 -21.82 2.53 5.33
N CYS A 533 -20.93 2.43 4.33
CA CYS A 533 -21.16 1.63 3.13
C CYS A 533 -21.33 0.13 3.45
N ALA A 534 -20.49 -0.42 4.33
CA ALA A 534 -20.60 -1.82 4.77
C ALA A 534 -21.88 -2.09 5.56
N ALA A 535 -22.34 -1.13 6.38
CA ALA A 535 -23.56 -1.26 7.19
C ALA A 535 -24.85 -1.08 6.38
N SER A 536 -24.81 -0.30 5.29
CA SER A 536 -25.98 -0.07 4.42
C SER A 536 -26.31 -1.24 3.50
N GLY A 537 -25.57 -2.37 3.60
CA GLY A 537 -25.90 -3.61 2.92
C GLY A 537 -26.00 -3.46 1.41
N VAL A 538 -25.11 -2.67 0.81
CA VAL A 538 -24.92 -2.73 -0.64
C VAL A 538 -24.33 -4.10 -0.91
N GLU A 539 -25.21 -5.07 -1.14
CA GLU A 539 -24.94 -6.34 -1.78
C GLU A 539 -24.41 -6.07 -3.20
N ALA A 540 -23.17 -5.60 -3.28
CA ALA A 540 -22.41 -5.73 -4.50
C ALA A 540 -22.04 -7.22 -4.58
N PHE A 541 -22.64 -7.90 -5.57
CA PHE A 541 -22.34 -9.29 -5.97
C PHE A 541 -23.04 -10.43 -5.23
N SER A 542 -24.36 -10.41 -5.10
CA SER A 542 -25.12 -11.64 -5.18
C SER A 542 -25.96 -11.62 -6.48
N VAL A 543 -25.60 -12.49 -7.40
CA VAL A 543 -26.46 -12.83 -8.53
C VAL A 543 -27.77 -13.33 -7.95
N LYS A 544 -28.86 -12.56 -8.06
CA LYS A 544 -30.20 -13.03 -7.79
C LYS A 544 -30.53 -14.13 -8.79
N THR A 545 -30.43 -15.35 -8.39
CA THR A 545 -31.22 -16.44 -8.95
C THR A 545 -32.65 -16.22 -8.50
N GLU A 546 -33.49 -15.73 -9.37
CA GLU A 546 -34.93 -15.70 -9.17
C GLU A 546 -35.45 -17.13 -9.12
N SER A 547 -35.90 -17.58 -7.98
CA SER A 547 -36.96 -18.57 -7.85
C SER A 547 -37.69 -18.41 -6.52
N ALA A 548 -38.89 -17.86 -6.68
CA ALA A 548 -40.08 -18.01 -5.85
C ALA A 548 -39.93 -18.66 -4.44
N LYS A 549 -40.16 -17.85 -3.42
CA LYS A 549 -41.11 -18.11 -2.33
C LYS A 549 -41.23 -16.89 -1.43
N GLU A 550 -42.25 -16.11 -1.65
CA GLU A 550 -42.79 -15.13 -0.72
C GLU A 550 -43.49 -15.86 0.46
N THR A 551 -43.56 -15.10 1.55
CA THR A 551 -44.36 -15.29 2.78
C THR A 551 -43.82 -16.20 3.85
N GLU A 552 -43.75 -15.56 5.05
CA GLU A 552 -43.42 -16.05 6.40
C GLU A 552 -41.98 -15.90 6.87
N LYS A 553 -41.57 -14.67 7.27
CA LYS A 553 -40.48 -14.44 8.25
C LYS A 553 -40.22 -12.95 8.55
N GLU A 554 -41.24 -12.14 8.86
CA GLU A 554 -41.01 -10.79 9.41
C GLU A 554 -41.02 -10.72 10.95
N GLU A 555 -41.59 -11.69 11.65
CA GLU A 555 -41.66 -11.63 13.13
C GLU A 555 -40.47 -12.22 13.89
N THR A 556 -39.59 -12.98 13.23
CA THR A 556 -38.42 -13.64 13.91
C THR A 556 -37.13 -12.81 13.90
N LYS A 557 -37.00 -11.79 13.04
CA LYS A 557 -35.77 -10.97 12.96
C LYS A 557 -35.68 -9.87 14.04
N GLU A 558 -36.78 -9.38 14.57
CA GLU A 558 -36.75 -8.38 15.67
C GLU A 558 -36.32 -8.97 17.02
N ASN A 559 -36.64 -10.22 17.29
CA ASN A 559 -36.26 -10.88 18.54
C ASN A 559 -34.79 -11.35 18.55
N ALA A 560 -34.25 -11.82 17.44
CA ALA A 560 -32.85 -12.21 17.36
C ALA A 560 -31.88 -11.03 17.48
N ASN A 561 -32.22 -9.85 16.92
CA ASN A 561 -31.42 -8.64 17.05
C ASN A 561 -31.44 -8.02 18.46
N LYS A 562 -32.56 -8.14 19.20
CA LYS A 562 -32.64 -7.69 20.60
C LYS A 562 -31.83 -8.57 21.55
N ILE A 563 -31.80 -9.89 21.34
CA ILE A 563 -31.00 -10.83 22.14
C ILE A 563 -29.51 -10.61 21.90
N SER A 564 -29.08 -10.48 20.65
CA SER A 564 -27.68 -10.19 20.29
C SER A 564 -27.18 -8.84 20.82
N TYR A 565 -28.04 -7.84 20.90
CA TYR A 565 -27.68 -6.52 21.45
C TYR A 565 -27.56 -6.56 23.00
N ALA A 566 -28.41 -7.32 23.67
CA ALA A 566 -28.33 -7.50 25.13
C ALA A 566 -27.07 -8.28 25.53
N GLU A 567 -26.74 -9.37 24.82
CA GLU A 567 -25.51 -10.16 25.03
C GLU A 567 -24.24 -9.33 24.75
N ARG A 568 -24.21 -8.54 23.68
CA ARG A 568 -23.10 -7.61 23.42
C ARG A 568 -22.91 -6.57 24.51
N LYS A 569 -24.01 -6.04 25.05
CA LYS A 569 -23.98 -5.05 26.11
C LYS A 569 -23.53 -5.65 27.45
N GLU A 570 -23.90 -6.91 27.74
CA GLU A 570 -23.39 -7.63 28.90
C GLU A 570 -21.92 -7.99 28.77
N ARG A 571 -21.49 -8.48 27.61
CA ARG A 571 -20.07 -8.75 27.32
C ARG A 571 -19.23 -7.48 27.45
N GLN A 572 -19.69 -6.35 26.92
CA GLN A 572 -19.01 -5.05 27.07
C GLN A 572 -18.93 -4.59 28.52
N LYS A 573 -19.95 -4.84 29.35
CA LYS A 573 -19.89 -4.54 30.78
C LYS A 573 -18.88 -5.42 31.51
N GLN A 574 -18.76 -6.69 31.15
CA GLN A 574 -17.79 -7.62 31.72
C GLN A 574 -16.36 -7.20 31.36
N ILE A 575 -16.10 -6.86 30.09
CA ILE A 575 -14.81 -6.33 29.65
C ILE A 575 -14.42 -5.05 30.40
N ASN A 576 -15.33 -4.08 30.50
CA ASN A 576 -15.07 -2.83 31.23
C ASN A 576 -14.81 -3.06 32.74
N LYS A 577 -15.44 -4.10 33.34
CA LYS A 577 -15.20 -4.48 34.74
C LYS A 577 -13.81 -5.11 34.92
N ALA A 578 -13.41 -5.98 33.99
CA ALA A 578 -12.07 -6.59 33.98
C ALA A 578 -10.97 -5.55 33.75
N GLU A 579 -11.16 -4.61 32.82
CA GLU A 579 -10.22 -3.50 32.59
C GLU A 579 -10.04 -2.59 33.82
N LYS A 580 -11.11 -2.36 34.57
CA LYS A 580 -11.01 -1.61 35.83
C LYS A 580 -10.22 -2.37 36.90
N ALA A 581 -10.41 -3.70 36.99
CA ALA A 581 -9.67 -4.52 37.93
C ALA A 581 -8.17 -4.52 37.62
N VAL A 582 -7.78 -4.72 36.36
CA VAL A 582 -6.37 -4.65 35.93
C VAL A 582 -5.74 -3.30 36.26
N LYS A 583 -6.41 -2.17 35.95
CA LYS A 583 -5.90 -0.82 36.28
C LYS A 583 -5.78 -0.57 37.77
N GLU A 584 -6.64 -1.16 38.59
CA GLU A 584 -6.58 -1.00 40.04
C GLU A 584 -5.39 -1.79 40.63
N SER A 585 -5.13 -3.00 40.14
CA SER A 585 -3.97 -3.79 40.52
C SER A 585 -2.67 -3.13 40.08
N GLU A 586 -2.60 -2.61 38.85
CA GLU A 586 -1.42 -1.84 38.36
C GLU A 586 -1.10 -0.66 39.28
N ARG A 587 -2.10 0.09 39.70
CA ARG A 587 -1.91 1.23 40.60
C ARG A 587 -1.40 0.82 41.98
N LYS A 588 -1.85 -0.33 42.50
CA LYS A 588 -1.38 -0.87 43.79
C LYS A 588 0.06 -1.37 43.68
N ILE A 589 0.40 -2.06 42.59
CA ILE A 589 1.76 -2.50 42.30
C ILE A 589 2.71 -1.30 42.26
N GLU A 590 2.37 -0.23 41.53
CA GLU A 590 3.20 0.97 41.45
C GLU A 590 3.41 1.64 42.83
N GLN A 591 2.38 1.67 43.67
CA GLN A 591 2.50 2.21 45.05
C GLN A 591 3.42 1.35 45.94
N MET A 592 3.30 0.01 45.84
CA MET A 592 4.14 -0.90 46.63
C MET A 592 5.60 -0.89 46.15
N GLU A 593 5.84 -0.83 44.84
CA GLU A 593 7.19 -0.66 44.29
C GLU A 593 7.86 0.65 44.74
N LYS A 594 7.09 1.75 44.75
CA LYS A 594 7.58 3.04 45.27
C LYS A 594 7.94 2.94 46.75
N ARG A 595 7.10 2.26 47.55
CA ARG A 595 7.35 2.07 48.98
C ARG A 595 8.58 1.18 49.21
N LEU A 596 8.75 0.11 48.42
CA LEU A 596 9.94 -0.74 48.48
C LEU A 596 11.23 0.04 48.17
N LYS A 597 11.22 0.91 47.17
CA LYS A 597 12.35 1.78 46.85
C LYS A 597 12.68 2.76 47.95
N GLU A 598 11.68 3.29 48.67
CA GLU A 598 11.86 4.15 49.84
C GLU A 598 12.50 3.37 51.02
N LEU A 599 12.02 2.16 51.28
CA LEU A 599 12.53 1.28 52.34
C LEU A 599 13.98 0.81 52.02
N ASP A 600 14.27 0.49 50.74
CA ASP A 600 15.62 0.16 50.29
C ASP A 600 16.61 1.33 50.53
N ALA A 601 16.19 2.55 50.20
CA ALA A 601 16.99 3.74 50.40
C ALA A 601 17.27 4.03 51.91
N ILE A 602 16.33 3.61 52.78
CA ILE A 602 16.49 3.73 54.25
C ILE A 602 17.40 2.64 54.78
N LEU A 603 17.28 1.39 54.28
CA LEU A 603 18.12 0.26 54.67
C LEU A 603 19.58 0.37 54.20
N CYS A 604 19.84 1.09 53.10
CA CYS A 604 21.17 1.38 52.62
C CYS A 604 21.99 2.30 53.55
N LYS A 605 21.38 2.91 54.56
CA LYS A 605 22.12 3.73 55.56
C LYS A 605 22.69 2.83 56.66
N PRO A 606 23.98 2.94 56.99
CA PRO A 606 24.62 2.04 57.97
C PRO A 606 23.93 2.02 59.36
N GLU A 607 23.28 3.11 59.73
CA GLU A 607 22.58 3.26 61.02
C GLU A 607 21.27 2.44 61.10
N ASN A 608 20.66 2.09 59.97
CA ASN A 608 19.36 1.42 59.88
C ASN A 608 19.45 -0.04 59.40
N ALA A 609 20.63 -0.51 59.03
CA ALA A 609 20.83 -1.84 58.43
C ALA A 609 20.47 -3.02 59.36
N SER A 610 20.34 -2.80 60.68
CA SER A 610 19.96 -3.79 61.67
C SER A 610 18.61 -3.53 62.33
N ASN A 611 17.82 -2.59 61.80
CA ASN A 611 16.51 -2.27 62.35
C ASN A 611 15.46 -3.31 61.92
N MET A 612 15.08 -4.17 62.87
CA MET A 612 14.15 -5.31 62.64
C MET A 612 12.76 -4.88 62.21
N GLU A 613 12.31 -3.65 62.59
CA GLU A 613 10.97 -3.14 62.17
C GLU A 613 10.94 -2.82 60.70
N ILE A 614 12.00 -2.16 60.18
CA ILE A 614 12.11 -1.78 58.77
C ILE A 614 12.28 -3.03 57.89
N ILE A 615 13.07 -4.01 58.35
CA ILE A 615 13.24 -5.29 57.62
C ILE A 615 11.94 -6.06 57.58
N THR A 616 11.14 -6.03 58.65
CA THR A 616 9.82 -6.71 58.68
C THR A 616 8.82 -6.00 57.77
N GLU A 617 8.82 -4.67 57.72
CA GLU A 617 8.00 -3.88 56.79
C GLU A 617 8.40 -4.14 55.34
N TYR A 618 9.69 -4.19 55.02
CA TYR A 618 10.19 -4.50 53.70
C TYR A 618 9.78 -5.89 53.22
N THR A 619 9.96 -6.92 54.07
CA THR A 619 9.57 -8.31 53.72
C THR A 619 8.07 -8.48 53.58
N SER A 620 7.26 -7.82 54.44
CA SER A 620 5.79 -7.87 54.31
C SER A 620 5.30 -7.11 53.07
N THR A 621 5.89 -5.96 52.75
CA THR A 621 5.54 -5.20 51.54
C THR A 621 5.94 -5.95 50.27
N LYS A 622 7.10 -6.64 50.27
CA LYS A 622 7.55 -7.46 49.16
C LYS A 622 6.61 -8.63 48.92
N ARG A 623 6.19 -9.33 49.97
CA ARG A 623 5.23 -10.43 49.88
C ARG A 623 3.86 -9.96 49.36
N ALA A 624 3.40 -8.79 49.83
CA ALA A 624 2.14 -8.20 49.34
C ALA A 624 2.23 -7.77 47.85
N LEU A 625 3.41 -7.35 47.40
CA LEU A 625 3.68 -7.07 45.99
C LEU A 625 3.56 -8.34 45.15
N ASP A 626 4.22 -9.43 45.56
CA ASP A 626 4.19 -10.71 44.83
C ASP A 626 2.75 -11.23 44.71
N GLU A 627 1.94 -11.16 45.80
CA GLU A 627 0.53 -11.54 45.78
C GLU A 627 -0.35 -10.65 44.86
N GLU A 628 -0.06 -9.34 44.76
CA GLU A 628 -0.83 -8.46 43.88
C GLU A 628 -0.39 -8.59 42.42
N VAL A 629 0.87 -8.97 42.14
CA VAL A 629 1.34 -9.32 40.79
C VAL A 629 0.64 -10.58 40.28
N GLU A 630 0.51 -11.62 41.11
CA GLU A 630 -0.25 -12.85 40.74
C GLU A 630 -1.71 -12.51 40.40
N ARG A 631 -2.38 -11.65 41.19
CA ARG A 631 -3.75 -11.19 40.92
C ARG A 631 -3.85 -10.37 39.63
N TRP A 632 -2.84 -9.56 39.33
CA TRP A 632 -2.78 -8.79 38.10
C TRP A 632 -2.63 -9.72 36.89
N GLU A 633 -1.77 -10.76 36.97
CA GLU A 633 -1.60 -11.75 35.92
C GLU A 633 -2.91 -12.54 35.66
N GLU A 634 -3.61 -12.98 36.71
CA GLU A 634 -4.91 -13.65 36.58
C GLU A 634 -5.97 -12.74 35.93
N ALA A 635 -6.04 -11.47 36.36
CA ALA A 635 -7.00 -10.52 35.81
C ALA A 635 -6.67 -10.14 34.36
N SER A 636 -5.38 -10.08 34.02
CA SER A 636 -4.91 -9.80 32.65
C SER A 636 -5.22 -10.94 31.70
N MET A 637 -4.95 -12.21 32.11
CA MET A 637 -5.33 -13.41 31.34
C MET A 637 -6.85 -13.50 31.11
N ALA A 638 -7.64 -13.24 32.16
CA ALA A 638 -9.09 -13.24 32.03
C ALA A 638 -9.60 -12.15 31.09
N LEU A 639 -8.92 -10.99 31.03
CA LEU A 639 -9.25 -9.91 30.09
C LEU A 639 -8.90 -10.28 28.66
N GLU A 640 -7.78 -10.97 28.42
CA GLU A 640 -7.40 -11.46 27.09
C GLU A 640 -8.34 -12.54 26.56
N GLU A 641 -8.80 -13.45 27.40
CA GLU A 641 -9.80 -14.47 27.00
C GLU A 641 -11.17 -13.87 26.67
N MET A 642 -11.51 -12.68 27.21
CA MET A 642 -12.78 -12.00 26.95
C MET A 642 -12.72 -11.09 25.72
N LYS A 643 -11.53 -10.70 25.26
CA LYS A 643 -11.33 -9.86 24.05
C LYS A 643 -11.31 -10.71 22.80
#